data_402cbb9efcc8ea56b0f853b43d430350
#
_entry.id   402cbb9efcc8ea56b0f853b43d430350
#
_cell.length_a   1.000
_cell.length_b   1.000
_cell.length_c   1.000
_cell.angle_alpha   90.00
_cell.angle_beta   90.00
_cell.angle_gamma   90.00
#
_symmetry.space_group_name_H-M   'P 1'
#
loop_
_entity.id
_entity.type
_entity.pdbx_description
1 polymer ?
#
loop_
_entity_poly.entity_id
_entity_poly.type
_entity_poly.pdbx_seq_one_letter_code
_entity_poly.pdbx_strand_id
1 'polypeptide(L)'
;MPAPAGRVEPSARRVEWHRLLEVAALVGLVVTQPLFDVLGRSPDFFLFHRATTGDILLLVALIALLPTLAVALLGLTARLAGARVRGATHLVLVGLLLAALAVQVGRHATPLRGVPLLVVAGVVGAAGAAAYRRWSVLGRVLRVAAVGPPVFVALFLFASPASAVVIPRAHGGAAGVAGPGEHPPVVMIVLDELPLVSLLGPDGKIDATRYPHFAELAGDSTWYRNATGVSGWTPYALPAMLTGRYPAQPYAPHYSQYPDNLFTALGGLYDIEAQESITRLCPPSLCDQPAAPEQGLGALVRETGRLLGQVAAPEDSRVDPEESYRERTRAEVGLDAAEPVPHDPKFRFDSLDDNQPARFTSFLAGLRPSSRPTLHFLHLLMPHPPWAFLPSGARYAAPEDLPNDGAGWVELARARHLAQLEYTDRLIGETLRTLRASGLYDKALLLVTADHGVSFTRAWQGRGMDAITHAAGQVAWVPMFVKDPGQRAGRVDDRNWEHVDLLPTIADATHVRVPWQMDGRSARQAPRERTEKWFYDRPGQRTTFPGGVPTPTPAPAPHPLVGRAVAETPTAGRATVANLAAFRNVDPADGELPALVWGSVPREVPDGTLLAVAVNGRIGAVVPVVPADPGGRRFAAFLPDDHLFRAGANRLDLYRVGAGDALRRLSLS
;
A
#
# COMPACT_ATOMS: atom_id res chain seq x y z
N MET A 1 6.12 -11.80 78.29
CA MET A 1 6.62 -11.35 76.99
C MET A 1 6.22 -12.41 75.95
N PRO A 2 5.39 -12.11 74.97
CA PRO A 2 5.11 -13.04 73.89
C PRO A 2 6.30 -13.08 72.91
N ALA A 3 6.68 -14.29 72.47
CA ALA A 3 7.74 -14.54 71.51
C ALA A 3 7.44 -13.85 70.16
N PRO A 4 8.46 -13.37 69.42
CA PRO A 4 8.25 -12.71 68.14
C PRO A 4 7.72 -13.73 67.13
N ALA A 5 6.63 -13.39 66.46
CA ALA A 5 5.99 -14.19 65.39
C ALA A 5 7.04 -14.49 64.31
N GLY A 6 7.37 -15.76 64.13
CA GLY A 6 8.27 -16.26 63.11
C GLY A 6 7.81 -15.84 61.71
N ARG A 7 8.69 -15.21 60.96
CA ARG A 7 8.48 -14.92 59.51
C ARG A 7 8.35 -16.26 58.81
N VAL A 8 7.13 -16.56 58.38
CA VAL A 8 6.87 -17.73 57.50
C VAL A 8 7.64 -17.48 56.19
N GLU A 9 8.71 -18.22 55.93
CA GLU A 9 9.41 -18.19 54.65
C GLU A 9 8.43 -18.60 53.53
N PRO A 10 8.29 -17.80 52.49
CA PRO A 10 7.42 -18.17 51.39
C PRO A 10 7.93 -19.44 50.72
N SER A 11 7.03 -20.41 50.48
CA SER A 11 7.37 -21.63 49.77
C SER A 11 8.04 -21.34 48.42
N ALA A 12 9.01 -22.19 48.02
CA ALA A 12 9.75 -22.02 46.76
C ALA A 12 8.82 -21.77 45.53
N ARG A 13 7.65 -22.46 45.52
CA ARG A 13 6.59 -22.22 44.49
C ARG A 13 6.05 -20.81 44.51
N ARG A 14 5.82 -20.22 45.67
CA ARG A 14 5.27 -18.83 45.76
C ARG A 14 6.28 -17.79 45.28
N VAL A 15 7.57 -17.99 45.52
CA VAL A 15 8.64 -17.11 44.97
C VAL A 15 8.70 -17.22 43.46
N GLU A 16 8.49 -18.40 42.88
CA GLU A 16 8.48 -18.59 41.42
C GLU A 16 7.30 -17.92 40.74
N TRP A 17 6.11 -18.04 41.27
CA TRP A 17 4.93 -17.33 40.77
C TRP A 17 5.11 -15.80 40.83
N HIS A 18 5.68 -15.28 41.91
CA HIS A 18 5.95 -13.82 41.99
C HIS A 18 6.89 -13.37 40.90
N ARG A 19 7.98 -14.09 40.61
CA ARG A 19 8.92 -13.75 39.55
C ARG A 19 8.29 -13.81 38.16
N LEU A 20 7.45 -14.82 37.93
CA LEU A 20 6.71 -14.94 36.65
C LEU A 20 5.77 -13.75 36.46
N LEU A 21 5.02 -13.35 37.47
CA LEU A 21 4.13 -12.20 37.42
C LEU A 21 4.90 -10.89 37.18
N GLU A 22 6.05 -10.71 37.82
CA GLU A 22 6.89 -9.53 37.64
C GLU A 22 7.47 -9.45 36.22
N VAL A 23 7.91 -10.57 35.66
CA VAL A 23 8.35 -10.66 34.26
C VAL A 23 7.17 -10.43 33.32
N ALA A 24 6.02 -11.04 33.55
CA ALA A 24 4.83 -10.84 32.73
C ALA A 24 4.38 -9.37 32.69
N ALA A 25 4.45 -8.66 33.83
CA ALA A 25 4.14 -7.24 33.87
C ALA A 25 5.09 -6.41 32.99
N LEU A 26 6.41 -6.62 33.14
CA LEU A 26 7.41 -5.89 32.39
C LEU A 26 7.37 -6.20 30.89
N VAL A 27 7.27 -7.48 30.51
CA VAL A 27 7.11 -7.90 29.12
C VAL A 27 5.81 -7.34 28.54
N GLY A 28 4.74 -7.36 29.34
CA GLY A 28 3.47 -6.75 28.95
C GLY A 28 3.58 -5.27 28.60
N LEU A 29 4.34 -4.50 29.39
CA LEU A 29 4.55 -3.07 29.13
C LEU A 29 5.53 -2.80 27.98
N VAL A 30 6.55 -3.64 27.79
CA VAL A 30 7.61 -3.44 26.80
C VAL A 30 7.26 -3.99 25.43
N VAL A 31 6.49 -5.09 25.36
CA VAL A 31 6.20 -5.80 24.11
C VAL A 31 4.69 -5.79 23.81
N THR A 32 3.88 -6.31 24.75
CA THR A 32 2.47 -6.59 24.48
C THR A 32 1.66 -5.30 24.27
N GLN A 33 1.81 -4.33 25.18
CA GLN A 33 1.07 -3.07 25.12
C GLN A 33 1.43 -2.26 23.87
N PRO A 34 2.72 -2.00 23.54
CA PRO A 34 3.04 -1.22 22.35
C PRO A 34 2.60 -1.89 21.04
N LEU A 35 2.74 -3.21 20.92
CA LEU A 35 2.28 -3.93 19.73
C LEU A 35 0.75 -3.88 19.60
N PHE A 36 0.01 -4.07 20.70
CA PHE A 36 -1.45 -3.97 20.63
C PHE A 36 -1.95 -2.56 20.43
N ASP A 37 -1.23 -1.53 20.87
CA ASP A 37 -1.56 -0.15 20.58
C ASP A 37 -1.43 0.13 19.08
N VAL A 38 -0.31 -0.27 18.48
CA VAL A 38 -0.06 -0.11 17.04
C VAL A 38 -1.04 -0.93 16.21
N LEU A 39 -1.12 -2.24 16.43
CA LEU A 39 -1.99 -3.13 15.67
C LEU A 39 -3.49 -2.83 15.90
N GLY A 40 -3.83 -2.39 17.11
CA GLY A 40 -5.22 -2.04 17.46
C GLY A 40 -5.75 -0.83 16.72
N ARG A 41 -4.88 0.11 16.37
CA ARG A 41 -5.21 1.31 15.58
C ARG A 41 -5.19 1.05 14.06
N SER A 42 -4.75 -0.14 13.64
CA SER A 42 -4.49 -0.48 12.24
C SER A 42 -5.28 -1.72 11.80
N PRO A 43 -6.61 -1.61 11.69
CA PRO A 43 -7.42 -2.70 11.14
C PRO A 43 -6.97 -3.10 9.75
N ASP A 44 -6.44 -2.16 8.97
CA ASP A 44 -5.96 -2.36 7.60
C ASP A 44 -4.83 -3.39 7.54
N PHE A 45 -3.97 -3.45 8.57
CA PHE A 45 -2.92 -4.46 8.69
C PHE A 45 -3.48 -5.89 8.55
N PHE A 46 -4.61 -6.17 9.21
CA PHE A 46 -5.26 -7.48 9.15
C PHE A 46 -6.00 -7.72 7.84
N LEU A 47 -6.63 -6.68 7.30
CA LEU A 47 -7.33 -6.75 6.01
C LEU A 47 -6.35 -6.99 4.87
N PHE A 48 -5.22 -6.29 4.88
CA PHE A 48 -4.11 -6.47 3.95
C PHE A 48 -3.63 -7.91 3.89
N HIS A 49 -3.37 -8.51 5.05
CA HIS A 49 -2.91 -9.88 5.17
C HIS A 49 -4.04 -10.91 5.00
N ARG A 50 -5.26 -10.48 4.66
CA ARG A 50 -6.44 -11.34 4.59
C ARG A 50 -6.59 -12.25 5.80
N ALA A 51 -6.19 -11.74 6.96
CA ALA A 51 -6.19 -12.49 8.19
C ALA A 51 -7.60 -12.95 8.56
N THR A 52 -7.75 -14.22 8.85
CA THR A 52 -8.98 -14.75 9.44
C THR A 52 -9.06 -14.38 10.92
N THR A 53 -10.25 -14.45 11.52
CA THR A 53 -10.40 -14.31 12.97
C THR A 53 -9.47 -15.29 13.74
N GLY A 54 -9.31 -16.52 13.23
CA GLY A 54 -8.41 -17.51 13.80
C GLY A 54 -6.94 -17.08 13.79
N ASP A 55 -6.46 -16.54 12.67
CA ASP A 55 -5.10 -16.02 12.53
C ASP A 55 -4.82 -14.87 13.50
N ILE A 56 -5.79 -13.95 13.62
CA ILE A 56 -5.67 -12.80 14.53
C ILE A 56 -5.64 -13.25 15.98
N LEU A 57 -6.55 -14.15 16.38
CA LEU A 57 -6.57 -14.68 17.75
C LEU A 57 -5.28 -15.45 18.09
N LEU A 58 -4.75 -16.21 17.14
CA LEU A 58 -3.48 -16.90 17.32
C LEU A 58 -2.31 -15.91 17.42
N LEU A 59 -2.28 -14.85 16.57
CA LEU A 59 -1.29 -13.78 16.69
C LEU A 59 -1.37 -13.08 18.05
N VAL A 60 -2.58 -12.77 18.54
CA VAL A 60 -2.80 -12.19 19.86
C VAL A 60 -2.24 -13.10 20.96
N ALA A 61 -2.50 -14.41 20.87
CA ALA A 61 -1.95 -15.37 21.82
C ALA A 61 -0.41 -15.43 21.77
N LEU A 62 0.18 -15.40 20.56
CA LEU A 62 1.63 -15.36 20.37
C LEU A 62 2.24 -14.10 20.98
N ILE A 63 1.71 -12.91 20.73
CA ILE A 63 2.19 -11.64 21.29
C ILE A 63 2.07 -11.62 22.82
N ALA A 64 0.97 -12.11 23.36
CA ALA A 64 0.72 -12.09 24.81
C ALA A 64 1.56 -13.11 25.59
N LEU A 65 1.76 -14.30 25.03
CA LEU A 65 2.33 -15.44 25.75
C LEU A 65 3.79 -15.69 25.40
N LEU A 66 4.17 -15.68 24.11
CA LEU A 66 5.48 -16.13 23.65
C LEU A 66 6.65 -15.36 24.28
N PRO A 67 6.65 -14.01 24.32
CA PRO A 67 7.74 -13.26 24.93
C PRO A 67 7.85 -13.53 26.43
N THR A 68 6.72 -13.60 27.13
CA THR A 68 6.68 -13.92 28.57
C THR A 68 7.23 -15.33 28.84
N LEU A 69 6.81 -16.32 28.04
CA LEU A 69 7.28 -17.70 28.15
C LEU A 69 8.78 -17.82 27.84
N ALA A 70 9.28 -17.11 26.82
CA ALA A 70 10.70 -17.11 26.48
C ALA A 70 11.57 -16.56 27.62
N VAL A 71 11.18 -15.42 28.21
CA VAL A 71 11.90 -14.85 29.36
C VAL A 71 11.78 -15.74 30.61
N ALA A 72 10.61 -16.32 30.83
CA ALA A 72 10.42 -17.28 31.94
C ALA A 72 11.28 -18.53 31.78
N LEU A 73 11.41 -19.07 30.56
CA LEU A 73 12.25 -20.20 30.24
C LEU A 73 13.74 -19.93 30.50
N LEU A 74 14.23 -18.74 30.13
CA LEU A 74 15.59 -18.27 30.47
C LEU A 74 15.81 -18.26 31.98
N GLY A 75 14.83 -17.79 32.75
CA GLY A 75 14.89 -17.85 34.21
C GLY A 75 14.85 -19.27 34.78
N LEU A 76 14.14 -20.19 34.12
CA LEU A 76 14.05 -21.59 34.50
C LEU A 76 15.35 -22.36 34.20
N THR A 77 15.94 -22.15 33.00
CA THR A 77 17.22 -22.80 32.64
C THR A 77 18.36 -22.32 33.53
N ALA A 78 18.38 -21.05 33.93
CA ALA A 78 19.32 -20.55 34.93
C ALA A 78 19.22 -21.24 36.29
N ARG A 79 18.10 -21.92 36.59
CA ARG A 79 17.94 -22.75 37.81
C ARG A 79 18.86 -23.97 37.81
N LEU A 80 19.15 -24.53 36.63
CA LEU A 80 20.06 -25.66 36.49
C LEU A 80 21.49 -25.33 36.95
N ALA A 81 21.87 -24.04 36.84
CA ALA A 81 23.16 -23.55 37.31
C ALA A 81 23.16 -23.07 38.77
N GLY A 82 22.04 -23.22 39.49
CA GLY A 82 21.91 -22.95 40.92
C GLY A 82 21.13 -21.69 41.28
N ALA A 83 20.75 -21.56 42.55
CA ALA A 83 19.87 -20.52 43.04
C ALA A 83 20.46 -19.10 42.92
N ARG A 84 21.79 -18.94 43.04
CA ARG A 84 22.48 -17.66 42.88
C ARG A 84 22.44 -17.17 41.43
N VAL A 85 22.74 -18.08 40.48
CA VAL A 85 22.70 -17.75 39.04
C VAL A 85 21.28 -17.35 38.64
N ARG A 86 20.28 -18.11 39.06
CA ARG A 86 18.87 -17.78 38.82
C ARG A 86 18.47 -16.41 39.37
N GLY A 87 18.90 -16.08 40.60
CA GLY A 87 18.63 -14.77 41.19
C GLY A 87 19.27 -13.62 40.40
N ALA A 88 20.53 -13.82 39.97
CA ALA A 88 21.24 -12.88 39.15
C ALA A 88 20.58 -12.70 37.76
N THR A 89 20.22 -13.79 37.08
CA THR A 89 19.50 -13.75 35.78
C THR A 89 18.19 -13.01 35.90
N HIS A 90 17.37 -13.27 36.90
CA HIS A 90 16.11 -12.54 37.11
C HIS A 90 16.36 -11.04 37.31
N LEU A 91 17.37 -10.64 38.08
CA LEU A 91 17.72 -9.26 38.32
C LEU A 91 18.18 -8.56 37.01
N VAL A 92 19.02 -9.25 36.22
CA VAL A 92 19.46 -8.73 34.91
C VAL A 92 18.27 -8.56 33.96
N LEU A 93 17.37 -9.54 33.89
CA LEU A 93 16.17 -9.45 33.05
C LEU A 93 15.26 -8.29 33.47
N VAL A 94 15.04 -8.09 34.77
CA VAL A 94 14.30 -6.90 35.28
C VAL A 94 14.99 -5.61 34.84
N GLY A 95 16.32 -5.53 34.98
CA GLY A 95 17.08 -4.35 34.57
C GLY A 95 16.99 -4.07 33.06
N LEU A 96 17.13 -5.10 32.24
CA LEU A 96 17.02 -4.97 30.77
C LEU A 96 15.61 -4.56 30.34
N LEU A 97 14.57 -5.15 30.92
CA LEU A 97 13.19 -4.78 30.62
C LEU A 97 12.85 -3.35 31.06
N LEU A 98 13.38 -2.92 32.22
CA LEU A 98 13.24 -1.53 32.66
C LEU A 98 14.02 -0.56 31.76
N ALA A 99 15.20 -0.96 31.26
CA ALA A 99 15.94 -0.16 30.27
C ALA A 99 15.16 -0.06 28.96
N ALA A 100 14.58 -1.15 28.46
CA ALA A 100 13.74 -1.13 27.26
C ALA A 100 12.50 -0.25 27.44
N LEU A 101 11.85 -0.30 28.59
CA LEU A 101 10.76 0.62 28.93
C LEU A 101 11.22 2.07 28.97
N ALA A 102 12.43 2.34 29.51
CA ALA A 102 13.00 3.67 29.53
C ALA A 102 13.33 4.19 28.13
N VAL A 103 13.74 3.35 27.17
CA VAL A 103 13.87 3.73 25.75
C VAL A 103 12.53 4.18 25.20
N GLN A 104 11.47 3.37 25.37
CA GLN A 104 10.15 3.69 24.86
C GLN A 104 9.56 4.97 25.44
N VAL A 105 9.67 5.15 26.76
CA VAL A 105 9.20 6.38 27.40
C VAL A 105 10.09 7.57 27.04
N GLY A 106 11.41 7.37 27.04
CA GLY A 106 12.40 8.43 26.83
C GLY A 106 12.30 9.06 25.44
N ARG A 107 12.05 8.24 24.40
CA ARG A 107 11.89 8.75 23.02
C ARG A 107 10.67 9.67 22.85
N HIS A 108 9.63 9.52 23.67
CA HIS A 108 8.44 10.38 23.65
C HIS A 108 8.56 11.57 24.60
N ALA A 109 9.26 11.40 25.73
CA ALA A 109 9.32 12.39 26.80
C ALA A 109 10.54 13.30 26.73
N THR A 110 11.57 12.97 25.92
CA THR A 110 12.83 13.72 25.86
C THR A 110 13.30 13.93 24.43
N PRO A 111 14.16 14.93 24.15
CA PRO A 111 14.79 15.10 22.85
C PRO A 111 15.95 14.12 22.59
N LEU A 112 16.25 13.19 23.51
CA LEU A 112 17.35 12.25 23.36
C LEU A 112 17.01 11.17 22.32
N ARG A 113 17.96 10.86 21.42
CA ARG A 113 17.85 9.85 20.37
C ARG A 113 19.13 9.01 20.29
N GLY A 114 19.06 7.84 19.66
CA GLY A 114 20.23 7.00 19.39
C GLY A 114 21.02 6.62 20.63
N VAL A 115 22.35 6.68 20.55
CA VAL A 115 23.28 6.25 21.62
C VAL A 115 23.05 7.00 22.96
N PRO A 116 22.86 8.34 23.02
CA PRO A 116 22.57 9.02 24.28
C PRO A 116 21.34 8.48 25.00
N LEU A 117 20.26 8.17 24.27
CA LEU A 117 19.05 7.57 24.84
C LEU A 117 19.33 6.16 25.40
N LEU A 118 20.10 5.34 24.68
CA LEU A 118 20.48 4.00 25.16
C LEU A 118 21.32 4.05 26.43
N VAL A 119 22.25 5.00 26.54
CA VAL A 119 23.06 5.18 27.75
C VAL A 119 22.19 5.55 28.95
N VAL A 120 21.30 6.53 28.78
CA VAL A 120 20.36 6.93 29.85
C VAL A 120 19.45 5.78 30.24
N ALA A 121 18.89 5.05 29.26
CA ALA A 121 18.05 3.89 29.50
C ALA A 121 18.80 2.78 30.24
N GLY A 122 20.05 2.51 29.88
CA GLY A 122 20.91 1.55 30.58
C GLY A 122 21.14 1.94 32.06
N VAL A 123 21.38 3.21 32.32
CA VAL A 123 21.51 3.75 33.70
C VAL A 123 20.19 3.59 34.48
N VAL A 124 19.06 3.92 33.84
CA VAL A 124 17.73 3.76 34.46
C VAL A 124 17.43 2.28 34.74
N GLY A 125 17.76 1.39 33.82
CA GLY A 125 17.60 -0.05 33.99
C GLY A 125 18.46 -0.61 35.16
N ALA A 126 19.74 -0.18 35.23
CA ALA A 126 20.64 -0.59 36.30
C ALA A 126 20.19 -0.04 37.68
N ALA A 127 19.81 1.22 37.74
CA ALA A 127 19.25 1.84 38.96
C ALA A 127 17.94 1.18 39.38
N GLY A 128 17.05 0.86 38.40
CA GLY A 128 15.80 0.13 38.63
C GLY A 128 16.03 -1.27 39.18
N ALA A 129 17.02 -2.02 38.65
CA ALA A 129 17.39 -3.34 39.15
C ALA A 129 17.95 -3.25 40.58
N ALA A 130 18.79 -2.25 40.87
CA ALA A 130 19.30 -1.99 42.23
C ALA A 130 18.15 -1.65 43.20
N ALA A 131 17.23 -0.80 42.79
CA ALA A 131 16.03 -0.44 43.55
C ALA A 131 15.12 -1.68 43.79
N TYR A 132 14.89 -2.50 42.76
CA TYR A 132 14.15 -3.74 42.89
C TYR A 132 14.76 -4.70 43.91
N ARG A 133 16.10 -4.82 43.92
CA ARG A 133 16.82 -5.61 44.90
C ARG A 133 16.70 -5.04 46.31
N ARG A 134 16.69 -3.69 46.45
CA ARG A 134 16.73 -3.00 47.76
C ARG A 134 15.35 -2.85 48.38
N TRP A 135 14.30 -2.65 47.56
CA TRP A 135 12.96 -2.29 48.02
C TRP A 135 11.92 -3.29 47.55
N SER A 136 11.30 -4.01 48.48
CA SER A 136 10.24 -4.98 48.21
C SER A 136 8.96 -4.34 47.61
N VAL A 137 8.81 -3.04 47.68
CA VAL A 137 7.67 -2.30 47.14
C VAL A 137 7.63 -2.43 45.63
N LEU A 138 8.77 -2.35 44.92
CA LEU A 138 8.82 -2.43 43.47
C LEU A 138 8.32 -3.79 42.95
N GLY A 139 8.75 -4.89 43.58
CA GLY A 139 8.22 -6.23 43.25
C GLY A 139 6.71 -6.34 43.52
N ARG A 140 6.18 -5.67 44.56
CA ARG A 140 4.71 -5.63 44.78
C ARG A 140 3.98 -4.88 43.70
N VAL A 141 4.49 -3.73 43.28
CA VAL A 141 3.93 -2.93 42.18
C VAL A 141 3.90 -3.76 40.88
N LEU A 142 5.02 -4.41 40.52
CA LEU A 142 5.10 -5.25 39.32
C LEU A 142 4.09 -6.40 39.37
N ARG A 143 3.88 -7.03 40.53
CA ARG A 143 2.88 -8.10 40.65
C ARG A 143 1.44 -7.60 40.45
N VAL A 144 1.13 -6.39 40.91
CA VAL A 144 -0.17 -5.76 40.63
C VAL A 144 -0.26 -5.40 39.14
N ALA A 145 0.82 -4.87 38.56
CA ALA A 145 0.89 -4.53 37.13
C ALA A 145 0.76 -5.77 36.20
N ALA A 146 0.94 -6.99 36.72
CA ALA A 146 0.73 -8.22 35.97
C ALA A 146 -0.73 -8.45 35.51
N VAL A 147 -1.68 -7.65 36.01
CA VAL A 147 -3.03 -7.57 35.44
C VAL A 147 -3.04 -6.86 34.07
N GLY A 148 -2.01 -6.07 33.76
CA GLY A 148 -1.91 -5.30 32.51
C GLY A 148 -2.00 -6.15 31.25
N PRO A 149 -1.18 -7.19 31.03
CA PRO A 149 -1.23 -7.99 29.82
C PRO A 149 -2.63 -8.53 29.45
N PRO A 150 -3.40 -9.18 30.33
CA PRO A 150 -4.77 -9.57 30.00
C PRO A 150 -5.69 -8.38 29.73
N VAL A 151 -5.50 -7.23 30.38
CA VAL A 151 -6.25 -6.01 30.08
C VAL A 151 -5.90 -5.49 28.69
N PHE A 152 -4.63 -5.48 28.28
CA PHE A 152 -4.22 -5.07 26.93
C PHE A 152 -4.83 -5.98 25.85
N VAL A 153 -4.86 -7.29 26.09
CA VAL A 153 -5.56 -8.25 25.20
C VAL A 153 -7.04 -7.90 25.11
N ALA A 154 -7.70 -7.66 26.25
CA ALA A 154 -9.14 -7.31 26.25
C ALA A 154 -9.41 -5.98 25.54
N LEU A 155 -8.59 -4.96 25.76
CA LEU A 155 -8.71 -3.67 25.06
C LEU A 155 -8.51 -3.84 23.55
N PHE A 156 -7.53 -4.63 23.13
CA PHE A 156 -7.31 -4.93 21.71
C PHE A 156 -8.52 -5.65 21.08
N LEU A 157 -9.03 -6.70 21.72
CA LEU A 157 -10.10 -7.53 21.17
C LEU A 157 -11.47 -6.86 21.18
N PHE A 158 -11.75 -5.94 22.12
CA PHE A 158 -13.10 -5.45 22.35
C PHE A 158 -13.27 -3.94 22.23
N ALA A 159 -12.18 -3.17 22.33
CA ALA A 159 -12.24 -1.70 22.39
C ALA A 159 -11.41 -0.99 21.33
N SER A 160 -10.48 -1.69 20.65
CA SER A 160 -9.67 -1.08 19.58
C SER A 160 -10.45 -0.97 18.26
N PRO A 161 -10.04 -0.09 17.33
CA PRO A 161 -10.55 -0.09 15.95
C PRO A 161 -10.43 -1.45 15.25
N ALA A 162 -9.34 -2.21 15.48
CA ALA A 162 -9.15 -3.54 14.92
C ALA A 162 -10.16 -4.57 15.44
N SER A 163 -10.83 -4.32 16.58
CA SER A 163 -11.87 -5.23 17.11
C SER A 163 -13.01 -5.51 16.13
N ALA A 164 -13.30 -4.57 15.25
CA ALA A 164 -14.31 -4.71 14.20
C ALA A 164 -13.96 -5.78 13.16
N VAL A 165 -12.68 -6.04 12.95
CA VAL A 165 -12.17 -7.08 12.06
C VAL A 165 -12.02 -8.40 12.80
N VAL A 166 -11.64 -8.37 14.08
CA VAL A 166 -11.42 -9.57 14.92
C VAL A 166 -12.75 -10.25 15.26
N ILE A 167 -13.74 -9.46 15.65
CA ILE A 167 -15.08 -9.95 16.03
C ILE A 167 -16.11 -9.20 15.19
N PRO A 168 -16.28 -9.59 13.91
CA PRO A 168 -17.23 -8.94 13.05
C PRO A 168 -18.63 -9.06 13.64
N ARG A 169 -19.22 -7.95 14.04
CA ARG A 169 -20.63 -7.93 14.42
C ARG A 169 -21.43 -7.92 13.12
N ALA A 170 -22.05 -9.03 12.80
CA ALA A 170 -22.91 -9.14 11.63
C ALA A 170 -24.18 -8.28 11.86
N HIS A 171 -24.08 -7.00 11.50
CA HIS A 171 -25.26 -6.22 11.19
C HIS A 171 -25.58 -6.55 9.73
N GLY A 172 -26.65 -7.27 9.48
CA GLY A 172 -27.11 -7.50 8.11
C GLY A 172 -27.34 -6.15 7.45
N GLY A 173 -26.59 -5.87 6.37
CA GLY A 173 -26.83 -4.68 5.56
C GLY A 173 -28.26 -4.72 5.00
N ALA A 174 -28.85 -3.56 4.79
CA ALA A 174 -30.19 -3.47 4.23
C ALA A 174 -30.17 -3.90 2.75
N ALA A 175 -30.98 -4.90 2.40
CA ALA A 175 -31.11 -5.34 1.02
C ALA A 175 -31.89 -4.31 0.19
N GLY A 176 -31.45 -4.09 -1.03
CA GLY A 176 -32.19 -3.28 -2.00
C GLY A 176 -33.49 -3.98 -2.42
N VAL A 177 -34.44 -3.17 -2.86
CA VAL A 177 -35.75 -3.62 -3.32
C VAL A 177 -35.82 -3.51 -4.84
N ALA A 178 -36.18 -4.60 -5.51
CA ALA A 178 -36.40 -4.59 -6.95
C ALA A 178 -37.50 -3.58 -7.34
N GLY A 179 -37.17 -2.71 -8.26
CA GLY A 179 -38.13 -1.87 -8.98
C GLY A 179 -38.62 -2.56 -10.26
N PRO A 180 -39.60 -1.97 -10.94
CA PRO A 180 -40.03 -2.46 -12.23
C PRO A 180 -38.97 -2.18 -13.30
N GLY A 181 -38.65 -3.18 -14.11
CA GLY A 181 -37.65 -3.07 -15.20
C GLY A 181 -36.74 -4.27 -15.29
N GLU A 182 -35.86 -4.24 -16.27
CA GLU A 182 -34.81 -5.26 -16.43
C GLU A 182 -33.68 -5.02 -15.44
N HIS A 183 -33.09 -6.09 -14.93
CA HIS A 183 -31.93 -6.07 -14.06
C HIS A 183 -30.70 -6.52 -14.86
N PRO A 184 -29.99 -5.62 -15.58
CA PRO A 184 -28.85 -6.00 -16.40
C PRO A 184 -27.70 -6.50 -15.53
N PRO A 185 -26.88 -7.44 -16.01
CA PRO A 185 -25.59 -7.75 -15.36
C PRO A 185 -24.77 -6.48 -15.17
N VAL A 186 -24.02 -6.39 -14.08
CA VAL A 186 -23.16 -5.26 -13.76
C VAL A 186 -21.71 -5.73 -13.78
N VAL A 187 -20.86 -5.04 -14.53
CA VAL A 187 -19.41 -5.26 -14.55
C VAL A 187 -18.75 -3.97 -14.08
N MET A 188 -18.08 -4.03 -12.96
CA MET A 188 -17.44 -2.87 -12.33
C MET A 188 -15.96 -3.14 -12.09
N ILE A 189 -15.11 -2.32 -12.70
CA ILE A 189 -13.66 -2.35 -12.52
C ILE A 189 -13.22 -1.06 -11.85
N VAL A 190 -12.58 -1.18 -10.73
CA VAL A 190 -11.91 -0.08 -10.03
C VAL A 190 -10.41 -0.32 -10.11
N LEU A 191 -9.70 0.59 -10.76
CA LEU A 191 -8.25 0.63 -10.82
C LEU A 191 -7.73 1.39 -9.59
N ASP A 192 -6.49 1.16 -9.20
CA ASP A 192 -5.88 1.82 -8.07
C ASP A 192 -4.83 2.84 -8.53
N GLU A 193 -4.91 4.04 -7.98
CA GLU A 193 -3.93 5.10 -8.19
C GLU A 193 -3.76 5.53 -9.65
N LEU A 194 -4.88 5.67 -10.41
CA LEU A 194 -4.86 6.13 -11.80
C LEU A 194 -5.37 7.57 -11.94
N PRO A 195 -4.47 8.58 -12.09
CA PRO A 195 -4.86 9.93 -12.45
C PRO A 195 -5.49 9.99 -13.85
N LEU A 196 -6.62 10.67 -14.00
CA LEU A 196 -7.19 10.91 -15.33
C LEU A 196 -6.17 11.56 -16.28
N VAL A 197 -5.39 12.52 -15.78
CA VAL A 197 -4.40 13.25 -16.59
C VAL A 197 -3.28 12.38 -17.16
N SER A 198 -3.05 11.17 -16.60
CA SER A 198 -2.09 10.20 -17.15
C SER A 198 -2.56 9.55 -18.45
N LEU A 199 -3.88 9.52 -18.68
CA LEU A 199 -4.47 8.99 -19.92
C LEU A 199 -4.55 10.04 -21.03
N LEU A 200 -4.39 11.35 -20.71
CA LEU A 200 -4.70 12.43 -21.64
C LEU A 200 -3.50 12.80 -22.51
N GLY A 201 -3.76 12.94 -23.80
CA GLY A 201 -2.88 13.63 -24.73
C GLY A 201 -2.96 15.17 -24.59
N PRO A 202 -2.13 15.89 -25.33
CA PRO A 202 -2.08 17.37 -25.28
C PRO A 202 -3.40 18.06 -25.65
N ASP A 203 -4.26 17.36 -26.39
CA ASP A 203 -5.58 17.85 -26.84
C ASP A 203 -6.70 17.62 -25.80
N GLY A 204 -6.36 17.07 -24.64
CA GLY A 204 -7.33 16.73 -23.58
C GLY A 204 -8.22 15.53 -23.88
N LYS A 205 -7.92 14.77 -24.93
CA LYS A 205 -8.54 13.47 -25.21
C LYS A 205 -7.63 12.35 -24.70
N ILE A 206 -8.18 11.15 -24.64
CA ILE A 206 -7.38 9.95 -24.32
C ILE A 206 -6.33 9.77 -25.43
N ASP A 207 -5.08 9.57 -25.04
CA ASP A 207 -3.99 9.27 -25.96
C ASP A 207 -4.19 7.85 -26.54
N ALA A 208 -4.90 7.77 -27.64
CA ALA A 208 -5.22 6.50 -28.31
C ALA A 208 -4.00 5.76 -28.85
N THR A 209 -2.84 6.42 -28.96
CA THR A 209 -1.59 5.77 -29.38
C THR A 209 -1.02 4.95 -28.23
N ARG A 210 -1.06 5.47 -27.02
CA ARG A 210 -0.57 4.80 -25.82
C ARG A 210 -1.61 3.92 -25.16
N TYR A 211 -2.89 4.37 -25.15
CA TYR A 211 -4.00 3.75 -24.43
C TYR A 211 -5.17 3.45 -25.38
N PRO A 212 -4.96 2.59 -26.41
CA PRO A 212 -5.97 2.30 -27.43
C PRO A 212 -7.25 1.72 -26.86
N HIS A 213 -7.18 0.92 -25.79
CA HIS A 213 -8.37 0.25 -25.25
C HIS A 213 -9.19 1.16 -24.33
N PHE A 214 -8.56 2.09 -23.60
CA PHE A 214 -9.31 3.17 -22.94
C PHE A 214 -9.98 4.08 -23.96
N ALA A 215 -9.31 4.37 -25.09
CA ALA A 215 -9.91 5.15 -26.17
C ALA A 215 -11.09 4.40 -26.83
N GLU A 216 -10.97 3.10 -27.02
CA GLU A 216 -12.05 2.21 -27.49
C GLU A 216 -13.24 2.24 -26.51
N LEU A 217 -12.98 2.07 -25.20
CA LEU A 217 -14.02 2.12 -24.17
C LEU A 217 -14.74 3.50 -24.18
N ALA A 218 -14.00 4.58 -24.30
CA ALA A 218 -14.58 5.94 -24.39
C ALA A 218 -15.46 6.10 -25.65
N GLY A 219 -15.12 5.40 -26.74
CA GLY A 219 -15.89 5.40 -27.98
C GLY A 219 -17.25 4.71 -27.87
N ASP A 220 -17.43 3.82 -26.88
CA ASP A 220 -18.66 3.04 -26.69
C ASP A 220 -19.39 3.36 -25.38
N SER A 221 -18.89 4.30 -24.57
CA SER A 221 -19.42 4.62 -23.23
C SER A 221 -19.66 6.11 -23.04
N THR A 222 -20.26 6.49 -21.92
CA THR A 222 -20.26 7.87 -21.44
C THR A 222 -19.03 8.12 -20.60
N TRP A 223 -18.14 8.99 -21.06
CA TRP A 223 -16.95 9.40 -20.35
C TRP A 223 -17.19 10.70 -19.58
N TYR A 224 -17.13 10.62 -18.25
CA TYR A 224 -17.28 11.75 -17.35
C TYR A 224 -15.90 12.39 -17.08
N ARG A 225 -15.53 13.45 -17.82
CA ARG A 225 -14.20 14.07 -17.70
C ARG A 225 -14.02 14.89 -16.43
N ASN A 226 -15.10 15.36 -15.83
CA ASN A 226 -15.08 16.08 -14.56
C ASN A 226 -15.48 15.14 -13.40
N ALA A 227 -14.96 13.93 -13.41
CA ALA A 227 -15.16 12.96 -12.34
C ALA A 227 -13.99 12.99 -11.35
N THR A 228 -14.31 12.96 -10.05
CA THR A 228 -13.29 12.92 -8.99
C THR A 228 -13.51 11.81 -8.00
N GLY A 229 -12.41 11.26 -7.48
CA GLY A 229 -12.38 10.60 -6.20
C GLY A 229 -12.79 11.54 -5.07
N VAL A 230 -13.09 10.98 -3.92
CA VAL A 230 -13.45 11.74 -2.70
C VAL A 230 -12.42 11.57 -1.59
N SER A 231 -11.41 10.73 -1.77
CA SER A 231 -10.27 10.55 -0.88
C SER A 231 -9.05 10.08 -1.68
N GLY A 232 -7.85 10.40 -1.23
CA GLY A 232 -6.59 9.87 -1.75
C GLY A 232 -6.19 8.53 -1.14
N TRP A 233 -7.08 7.89 -0.41
CA TRP A 233 -6.81 6.63 0.29
C TRP A 233 -7.88 5.61 -0.02
N THR A 234 -7.47 4.48 -0.57
CA THR A 234 -8.35 3.36 -0.91
C THR A 234 -9.27 2.92 0.24
N PRO A 235 -8.79 2.83 1.52
CA PRO A 235 -9.64 2.49 2.66
C PRO A 235 -10.82 3.43 2.90
N TYR A 236 -10.80 4.63 2.35
CA TYR A 236 -11.90 5.61 2.43
C TYR A 236 -12.59 5.82 1.07
N ALA A 237 -11.83 5.75 -0.02
CA ALA A 237 -12.35 5.95 -1.37
C ALA A 237 -13.33 4.84 -1.78
N LEU A 238 -12.95 3.56 -1.61
CA LEU A 238 -13.82 2.42 -1.95
C LEU A 238 -15.11 2.37 -1.11
N PRO A 239 -15.07 2.50 0.24
CA PRO A 239 -16.31 2.59 1.00
C PRO A 239 -17.22 3.73 0.56
N ALA A 240 -16.66 4.92 0.29
CA ALA A 240 -17.47 6.04 -0.17
C ALA A 240 -18.15 5.76 -1.52
N MET A 241 -17.43 5.15 -2.44
CA MET A 241 -17.91 4.73 -3.77
C MET A 241 -19.04 3.70 -3.64
N LEU A 242 -18.85 2.69 -2.79
CA LEU A 242 -19.77 1.55 -2.68
C LEU A 242 -20.95 1.80 -1.73
N THR A 243 -20.89 2.80 -0.84
CA THR A 243 -22.01 3.19 0.04
C THR A 243 -22.80 4.38 -0.49
N GLY A 244 -22.23 5.17 -1.39
CA GLY A 244 -22.75 6.44 -1.85
C GLY A 244 -22.66 7.56 -0.79
N ARG A 245 -21.79 7.41 0.22
CA ARG A 245 -21.63 8.35 1.35
C ARG A 245 -20.19 8.85 1.44
N TYR A 246 -20.01 10.11 1.83
CA TYR A 246 -18.68 10.65 2.09
C TYR A 246 -18.02 10.02 3.32
N PRO A 247 -16.67 9.97 3.38
CA PRO A 247 -15.94 9.45 4.53
C PRO A 247 -16.19 10.32 5.77
N ALA A 248 -17.03 9.86 6.70
CA ALA A 248 -17.39 10.59 7.91
C ALA A 248 -16.65 10.09 9.15
N GLN A 249 -16.29 8.82 9.19
CA GLN A 249 -15.70 8.15 10.34
C GLN A 249 -14.48 7.32 9.94
N PRO A 250 -13.47 7.17 10.80
CA PRO A 250 -12.28 6.37 10.55
C PRO A 250 -12.56 4.87 10.69
N TYR A 251 -13.54 4.38 9.94
CA TYR A 251 -13.89 2.97 9.94
C TYR A 251 -12.95 2.16 9.07
N ALA A 252 -12.67 0.92 9.49
CA ALA A 252 -11.99 -0.05 8.65
C ALA A 252 -12.82 -0.36 7.40
N PRO A 253 -12.20 -0.56 6.21
CA PRO A 253 -12.90 -0.90 4.98
C PRO A 253 -13.40 -2.36 5.01
N HIS A 254 -14.31 -2.63 5.93
CA HIS A 254 -14.83 -3.96 6.24
C HIS A 254 -16.37 -3.94 6.29
N TYR A 255 -17.01 -5.02 5.83
CA TYR A 255 -18.48 -5.13 5.79
C TYR A 255 -19.17 -4.92 7.14
N SER A 256 -18.51 -5.21 8.28
CA SER A 256 -19.07 -4.97 9.60
C SER A 256 -19.15 -3.49 9.97
N GLN A 257 -18.33 -2.64 9.33
CA GLN A 257 -18.33 -1.19 9.53
C GLN A 257 -19.14 -0.45 8.45
N TYR A 258 -19.25 -1.06 7.28
CA TYR A 258 -20.02 -0.58 6.13
C TYR A 258 -21.04 -1.64 5.70
N PRO A 259 -22.02 -1.98 6.58
CA PRO A 259 -23.01 -3.02 6.25
C PRO A 259 -23.90 -2.62 5.07
N ASP A 260 -24.20 -1.34 4.92
CA ASP A 260 -24.98 -0.75 3.83
C ASP A 260 -24.05 -0.38 2.67
N ASN A 261 -23.89 -1.27 1.69
CA ASN A 261 -23.00 -1.06 0.53
C ASN A 261 -23.58 -1.71 -0.74
N LEU A 262 -22.91 -1.54 -1.88
CA LEU A 262 -23.29 -2.09 -3.18
C LEU A 262 -23.59 -3.60 -3.14
N PHE A 263 -22.75 -4.38 -2.44
CA PHE A 263 -22.91 -5.83 -2.38
C PHE A 263 -24.17 -6.22 -1.62
N THR A 264 -24.45 -5.57 -0.50
CA THR A 264 -25.68 -5.82 0.29
C THR A 264 -26.92 -5.27 -0.42
N ALA A 265 -26.79 -4.14 -1.12
CA ALA A 265 -27.89 -3.59 -1.92
C ALA A 265 -28.33 -4.55 -3.04
N LEU A 266 -27.37 -5.18 -3.72
CA LEU A 266 -27.66 -6.06 -4.86
C LEU A 266 -27.84 -7.53 -4.47
N GLY A 267 -27.24 -8.00 -3.36
CA GLY A 267 -27.10 -9.41 -3.01
C GLY A 267 -28.40 -10.21 -2.89
N GLY A 268 -29.54 -9.56 -2.65
CA GLY A 268 -30.86 -10.21 -2.68
C GLY A 268 -31.35 -10.56 -4.09
N LEU A 269 -30.87 -9.84 -5.10
CA LEU A 269 -31.33 -9.93 -6.49
C LEU A 269 -30.26 -10.48 -7.44
N TYR A 270 -29.01 -10.19 -7.16
CA TYR A 270 -27.84 -10.53 -7.96
C TYR A 270 -27.02 -11.63 -7.31
N ASP A 271 -26.39 -12.44 -8.12
CA ASP A 271 -25.24 -13.21 -7.72
C ASP A 271 -24.02 -12.27 -7.67
N ILE A 272 -23.18 -12.40 -6.63
CA ILE A 272 -22.07 -11.47 -6.41
C ILE A 272 -20.75 -12.21 -6.64
N GLU A 273 -20.01 -11.81 -7.68
CA GLU A 273 -18.64 -12.25 -7.96
C GLU A 273 -17.70 -11.07 -7.72
N ALA A 274 -17.13 -10.96 -6.53
CA ALA A 274 -16.27 -9.85 -6.14
C ALA A 274 -14.82 -10.28 -5.93
N GLN A 275 -13.92 -9.54 -6.56
CA GLN A 275 -12.47 -9.61 -6.37
C GLN A 275 -12.00 -8.33 -5.68
N GLU A 276 -12.01 -8.31 -4.35
CA GLU A 276 -11.50 -7.20 -3.55
C GLU A 276 -10.02 -7.40 -3.25
N SER A 277 -9.19 -6.35 -3.35
CA SER A 277 -7.76 -6.42 -3.07
C SER A 277 -7.45 -6.13 -1.60
N ILE A 278 -7.66 -4.88 -1.16
CA ILE A 278 -7.28 -4.39 0.18
C ILE A 278 -8.48 -4.08 1.07
N THR A 279 -9.68 -4.29 0.56
CA THR A 279 -10.94 -4.12 1.33
C THR A 279 -11.64 -5.45 1.52
N ARG A 280 -12.58 -5.50 2.46
CA ARG A 280 -13.53 -6.61 2.69
C ARG A 280 -14.93 -6.03 2.92
N LEU A 281 -15.48 -5.41 1.88
CA LEU A 281 -16.79 -4.79 1.94
C LEU A 281 -17.92 -5.77 1.56
N CYS A 282 -17.57 -6.83 0.81
CA CYS A 282 -18.51 -7.91 0.54
C CYS A 282 -18.57 -8.90 1.71
N PRO A 283 -19.75 -9.10 2.35
CA PRO A 283 -19.87 -10.04 3.45
C PRO A 283 -19.74 -11.50 2.94
N PRO A 284 -19.15 -12.42 3.74
CA PRO A 284 -18.97 -13.82 3.36
C PRO A 284 -20.25 -14.57 3.02
N SER A 285 -21.42 -14.07 3.45
CA SER A 285 -22.72 -14.63 3.09
C SER A 285 -23.14 -14.37 1.64
N LEU A 286 -22.51 -13.40 0.98
CA LEU A 286 -22.79 -13.02 -0.42
C LEU A 286 -21.63 -13.33 -1.36
N CYS A 287 -20.39 -13.31 -0.85
CA CYS A 287 -19.19 -13.47 -1.65
C CYS A 287 -18.29 -14.57 -1.07
N ASP A 288 -18.07 -15.60 -1.85
CA ASP A 288 -17.06 -16.60 -1.55
C ASP A 288 -15.71 -16.10 -2.09
N GLN A 289 -14.96 -15.37 -1.24
CA GLN A 289 -13.64 -14.88 -1.63
C GLN A 289 -12.59 -15.94 -1.24
N PRO A 290 -11.93 -16.58 -2.23
CA PRO A 290 -10.89 -17.55 -1.92
C PRO A 290 -9.76 -16.88 -1.12
N ALA A 291 -9.33 -17.54 -0.04
CA ALA A 291 -8.13 -17.12 0.67
C ALA A 291 -6.92 -17.23 -0.27
N ALA A 292 -6.14 -16.16 -0.39
CA ALA A 292 -4.90 -16.25 -1.15
C ALA A 292 -3.92 -17.19 -0.42
N PRO A 293 -3.31 -18.15 -1.12
CA PRO A 293 -2.50 -19.21 -0.49
C PRO A 293 -1.30 -18.71 0.32
N GLU A 294 -0.80 -17.51 0.07
CA GLU A 294 0.47 -17.01 0.61
C GLU A 294 0.33 -15.98 1.75
N GLN A 295 -0.89 -15.61 2.11
CA GLN A 295 -1.17 -14.60 3.13
C GLN A 295 -1.66 -15.25 4.42
N GLY A 296 -0.85 -16.07 5.04
CA GLY A 296 -1.21 -16.75 6.26
C GLY A 296 -0.55 -16.14 7.49
N LEU A 297 -0.80 -16.80 8.66
CA LEU A 297 -0.20 -16.48 9.95
C LEU A 297 1.32 -16.20 9.89
N GLY A 298 2.06 -16.88 9.00
CA GLY A 298 3.50 -16.67 8.83
C GLY A 298 3.87 -15.27 8.38
N ALA A 299 3.10 -14.66 7.47
CA ALA A 299 3.29 -13.28 7.04
C ALA A 299 2.96 -12.30 8.17
N LEU A 300 1.83 -12.50 8.86
CA LEU A 300 1.44 -11.71 10.04
C LEU A 300 2.53 -11.72 11.13
N VAL A 301 3.09 -12.89 11.44
CA VAL A 301 4.13 -13.05 12.48
C VAL A 301 5.42 -12.36 12.05
N ARG A 302 5.86 -12.50 10.80
CA ARG A 302 7.06 -11.83 10.29
C ARG A 302 6.91 -10.31 10.36
N GLU A 303 5.78 -9.78 9.89
CA GLU A 303 5.51 -8.34 9.88
C GLU A 303 5.40 -7.78 11.30
N THR A 304 4.71 -8.50 12.20
CA THR A 304 4.64 -8.13 13.64
C THR A 304 6.03 -8.16 14.28
N GLY A 305 6.92 -9.09 13.89
CA GLY A 305 8.31 -9.13 14.35
C GLY A 305 9.10 -7.88 13.90
N ARG A 306 8.87 -7.42 12.68
CA ARG A 306 9.47 -6.16 12.16
C ARG A 306 8.93 -4.95 12.92
N LEU A 307 7.61 -4.88 13.13
CA LEU A 307 6.99 -3.82 13.95
C LEU A 307 7.56 -3.79 15.37
N LEU A 308 7.80 -4.95 15.99
CA LEU A 308 8.45 -5.01 17.30
C LEU A 308 9.87 -4.41 17.25
N GLY A 309 10.64 -4.69 16.20
CA GLY A 309 11.96 -4.09 15.99
C GLY A 309 11.89 -2.56 15.92
N GLN A 310 10.94 -2.02 15.18
CA GLN A 310 10.72 -0.56 15.06
C GLN A 310 10.26 0.06 16.39
N VAL A 311 9.32 -0.60 17.09
CA VAL A 311 8.86 -0.17 18.42
C VAL A 311 9.97 -0.18 19.45
N ALA A 312 10.93 -1.12 19.35
CA ALA A 312 12.07 -1.23 20.25
C ALA A 312 13.26 -0.32 19.86
N ALA A 313 13.29 0.24 18.65
CA ALA A 313 14.38 1.06 18.17
C ALA A 313 14.53 2.36 18.99
N PRO A 314 15.77 2.82 19.25
CA PRO A 314 16.02 4.05 19.99
C PRO A 314 15.79 5.32 19.16
N GLU A 315 15.58 5.17 17.86
CA GLU A 315 15.28 6.25 16.93
C GLU A 315 13.79 6.57 16.94
N ASP A 316 13.44 7.81 16.55
CA ASP A 316 12.04 8.27 16.56
C ASP A 316 11.28 7.73 15.36
N SER A 317 11.08 6.43 15.34
CA SER A 317 10.09 5.83 14.45
C SER A 317 8.70 6.02 15.08
N ARG A 318 8.04 7.11 14.75
CA ARG A 318 6.59 7.20 14.92
C ARG A 318 5.96 6.18 14.00
N VAL A 319 5.75 4.99 14.53
CA VAL A 319 4.96 3.99 13.83
C VAL A 319 3.49 4.33 14.08
N ASP A 320 2.99 5.31 13.35
CA ASP A 320 1.59 5.31 12.97
C ASP A 320 1.48 4.35 11.79
N PRO A 321 0.79 3.22 11.91
CA PRO A 321 0.68 2.26 10.80
C PRO A 321 -0.03 2.85 9.58
N GLU A 322 -0.92 3.82 9.78
CA GLU A 322 -1.54 4.57 8.71
C GLU A 322 -0.54 5.57 8.10
N GLU A 323 0.25 6.26 8.93
CA GLU A 323 1.35 7.13 8.51
C GLU A 323 2.51 6.31 7.93
N SER A 324 2.83 5.16 8.48
CA SER A 324 3.82 4.21 7.98
C SER A 324 3.40 3.54 6.66
N TYR A 325 2.11 3.33 6.41
CA TYR A 325 1.58 2.98 5.09
C TYR A 325 1.69 4.17 4.13
N ARG A 326 1.34 5.36 4.58
CA ARG A 326 1.48 6.62 3.83
C ARG A 326 2.94 6.92 3.50
N GLU A 327 3.85 6.79 4.48
CA GLU A 327 5.29 6.97 4.29
C GLU A 327 5.89 5.90 3.39
N ARG A 328 5.44 4.65 3.47
CA ARG A 328 5.88 3.55 2.60
C ARG A 328 5.42 3.74 1.17
N THR A 329 4.18 4.11 0.96
CA THR A 329 3.70 4.46 -0.38
C THR A 329 4.43 5.69 -0.92
N ARG A 330 4.77 6.65 -0.07
CA ARG A 330 5.62 7.81 -0.42
C ARG A 330 7.04 7.38 -0.73
N ALA A 331 7.66 6.51 0.09
CA ALA A 331 9.00 6.01 -0.12
C ALA A 331 9.10 5.12 -1.37
N GLU A 332 8.12 4.26 -1.61
CA GLU A 332 8.04 3.44 -2.82
C GLU A 332 7.84 4.28 -4.08
N VAL A 333 7.16 5.41 -3.97
CA VAL A 333 6.99 6.39 -5.06
C VAL A 333 8.10 7.45 -5.07
N GLY A 334 9.02 7.43 -4.09
CA GLY A 334 10.14 8.38 -4.00
C GLY A 334 9.73 9.79 -3.66
N LEU A 335 8.71 9.95 -2.82
CA LEU A 335 7.98 11.19 -2.65
C LEU A 335 8.38 12.02 -1.43
N ASP A 336 9.40 11.62 -0.67
CA ASP A 336 9.93 12.41 0.45
C ASP A 336 11.33 12.93 0.16
N ALA A 337 11.41 14.16 -0.35
CA ALA A 337 12.66 14.89 -0.54
C ALA A 337 13.07 15.73 0.69
N ALA A 338 12.37 15.64 1.82
CA ALA A 338 12.54 16.55 2.95
C ALA A 338 13.39 15.99 4.10
N GLU A 339 13.46 14.67 4.32
CA GLU A 339 14.43 14.05 5.23
C GLU A 339 14.73 12.62 4.80
N PRO A 340 15.99 12.14 4.87
CA PRO A 340 16.30 10.75 4.59
C PRO A 340 15.74 9.88 5.72
N VAL A 341 14.61 9.26 5.48
CA VAL A 341 14.15 8.14 6.30
C VAL A 341 15.15 7.00 6.07
N PRO A 342 15.74 6.40 7.12
CA PRO A 342 16.58 5.23 6.93
C PRO A 342 15.76 4.16 6.22
N HIS A 343 16.11 3.86 4.98
CA HIS A 343 15.49 2.80 4.23
C HIS A 343 15.73 1.47 4.93
N ASP A 344 14.70 0.84 5.44
CA ASP A 344 14.70 -0.60 5.57
C ASP A 344 14.17 -1.18 4.24
N PRO A 345 15.07 -1.64 3.35
CA PRO A 345 14.70 -2.19 2.05
C PRO A 345 13.83 -3.46 2.13
N LYS A 346 13.56 -3.94 3.33
CA LYS A 346 12.85 -5.19 3.60
C LYS A 346 11.34 -5.06 3.72
N PHE A 347 10.80 -3.85 3.59
CA PHE A 347 9.36 -3.63 3.52
C PHE A 347 8.88 -3.70 2.06
N ARG A 348 8.93 -4.87 1.47
CA ARG A 348 8.16 -5.15 0.27
C ARG A 348 6.73 -5.47 0.68
N PHE A 349 5.76 -4.82 0.04
CA PHE A 349 4.41 -5.34 -0.07
C PHE A 349 4.42 -6.53 -1.06
N ASP A 350 5.27 -7.53 -0.80
CA ASP A 350 5.37 -8.74 -1.62
C ASP A 350 4.00 -9.41 -1.80
N SER A 351 3.08 -9.17 -0.86
CA SER A 351 1.71 -9.66 -0.91
C SER A 351 0.78 -8.89 -1.86
N LEU A 352 1.10 -7.65 -2.25
CA LEU A 352 0.29 -6.90 -3.21
C LEU A 352 0.62 -7.28 -4.65
N ASP A 353 1.87 -7.64 -4.93
CA ASP A 353 2.35 -7.95 -6.27
C ASP A 353 1.91 -9.31 -6.80
N ASP A 354 1.98 -10.35 -5.96
CA ASP A 354 1.94 -11.73 -6.45
C ASP A 354 0.55 -12.19 -6.89
N ASN A 355 -0.49 -11.45 -6.56
CA ASN A 355 -1.87 -11.86 -6.83
C ASN A 355 -2.62 -11.05 -7.90
N GLN A 356 -2.10 -9.94 -8.41
CA GLN A 356 -2.86 -9.10 -9.33
C GLN A 356 -3.16 -9.80 -10.68
N PRO A 357 -2.19 -10.45 -11.36
CA PRO A 357 -2.48 -11.21 -12.57
C PRO A 357 -3.43 -12.39 -12.34
N ALA A 358 -3.27 -13.14 -11.23
CA ALA A 358 -4.14 -14.26 -10.91
C ALA A 358 -5.58 -13.81 -10.61
N ARG A 359 -5.72 -12.70 -9.87
CA ARG A 359 -6.99 -12.06 -9.55
C ARG A 359 -7.70 -11.60 -10.82
N PHE A 360 -6.97 -10.95 -11.72
CA PHE A 360 -7.48 -10.52 -13.00
C PHE A 360 -7.92 -11.71 -13.86
N THR A 361 -7.12 -12.78 -13.92
CA THR A 361 -7.47 -14.02 -14.63
C THR A 361 -8.75 -14.65 -14.06
N SER A 362 -8.88 -14.71 -12.74
CA SER A 362 -10.08 -15.21 -12.06
C SER A 362 -11.31 -14.35 -12.38
N PHE A 363 -11.16 -13.04 -12.40
CA PHE A 363 -12.22 -12.12 -12.80
C PHE A 363 -12.67 -12.37 -14.24
N LEU A 364 -11.74 -12.49 -15.19
CA LEU A 364 -12.07 -12.79 -16.59
C LEU A 364 -12.79 -14.13 -16.74
N ALA A 365 -12.37 -15.15 -16.00
CA ALA A 365 -13.02 -16.46 -16.02
C ALA A 365 -14.47 -16.43 -15.50
N GLY A 366 -14.79 -15.47 -14.62
CA GLY A 366 -16.14 -15.22 -14.12
C GLY A 366 -17.06 -14.52 -15.12
N LEU A 367 -16.53 -13.81 -16.13
CA LEU A 367 -17.32 -13.03 -17.09
C LEU A 367 -18.10 -13.91 -18.08
N ARG A 368 -19.16 -14.53 -17.59
CA ARG A 368 -20.02 -15.43 -18.35
C ARG A 368 -21.51 -15.19 -18.05
N PRO A 369 -22.40 -15.48 -19.01
CA PRO A 369 -23.84 -15.36 -18.76
C PRO A 369 -24.30 -16.30 -17.65
N SER A 370 -25.20 -15.81 -16.80
CA SER A 370 -25.85 -16.58 -15.75
C SER A 370 -27.39 -16.49 -15.91
N SER A 371 -28.10 -17.40 -15.25
CA SER A 371 -29.57 -17.37 -15.19
C SER A 371 -30.10 -16.25 -14.28
N ARG A 372 -29.28 -15.79 -13.33
CA ARG A 372 -29.57 -14.61 -12.51
C ARG A 372 -28.65 -13.46 -12.95
N PRO A 373 -29.07 -12.19 -12.81
CA PRO A 373 -28.17 -11.09 -13.01
C PRO A 373 -26.98 -11.19 -12.05
N THR A 374 -25.78 -10.88 -12.52
CA THR A 374 -24.55 -11.00 -11.74
C THR A 374 -23.87 -9.65 -11.63
N LEU A 375 -23.37 -9.32 -10.45
CA LEU A 375 -22.40 -8.24 -10.23
C LEU A 375 -21.00 -8.84 -10.27
N HIS A 376 -20.26 -8.54 -11.33
CA HIS A 376 -18.83 -8.84 -11.44
C HIS A 376 -18.05 -7.59 -10.98
N PHE A 377 -17.39 -7.66 -9.83
CA PHE A 377 -16.62 -6.56 -9.26
C PHE A 377 -15.13 -6.93 -9.21
N LEU A 378 -14.29 -6.03 -9.69
CA LEU A 378 -12.85 -6.13 -9.59
C LEU A 378 -12.26 -4.83 -9.03
N HIS A 379 -11.51 -4.93 -7.93
CA HIS A 379 -10.55 -3.90 -7.53
C HIS A 379 -9.14 -4.41 -7.85
N LEU A 380 -8.49 -3.76 -8.80
CA LEU A 380 -7.17 -4.13 -9.32
C LEU A 380 -6.14 -3.08 -8.90
N LEU A 381 -5.09 -3.50 -8.17
CA LEU A 381 -4.02 -2.61 -7.69
C LEU A 381 -3.06 -2.24 -8.84
N MET A 382 -3.62 -1.68 -9.90
CA MET A 382 -2.90 -1.18 -11.07
C MET A 382 -3.52 0.15 -11.53
N PRO A 383 -2.68 1.12 -11.92
CA PRO A 383 -1.21 1.09 -11.98
C PRO A 383 -0.49 1.49 -10.67
N HIS A 384 -1.07 1.21 -9.49
CA HIS A 384 -0.48 1.45 -8.17
C HIS A 384 0.94 0.82 -8.07
N PRO A 385 1.92 1.45 -7.36
CA PRO A 385 3.19 0.78 -7.07
C PRO A 385 2.97 -0.47 -6.16
N PRO A 386 3.93 -1.42 -6.18
CA PRO A 386 5.20 -1.36 -6.89
C PRO A 386 5.00 -1.53 -8.40
N TRP A 387 5.71 -0.69 -9.17
CA TRP A 387 5.67 -0.81 -10.63
C TRP A 387 6.61 -1.94 -11.06
N ALA A 388 6.04 -3.06 -11.44
CA ALA A 388 6.73 -4.30 -11.74
C ALA A 388 6.52 -4.80 -13.17
N PHE A 389 5.68 -4.12 -13.97
CA PHE A 389 5.30 -4.56 -15.29
C PHE A 389 5.71 -3.57 -16.38
N LEU A 390 6.27 -4.09 -17.47
CA LEU A 390 6.49 -3.39 -18.73
C LEU A 390 5.17 -3.29 -19.52
N PRO A 391 5.08 -2.46 -20.56
CA PRO A 391 3.89 -2.38 -21.41
C PRO A 391 3.43 -3.71 -22.00
N SER A 392 4.34 -4.65 -22.23
CA SER A 392 4.04 -6.00 -22.71
C SER A 392 3.37 -6.91 -21.67
N GLY A 393 3.48 -6.56 -20.38
CA GLY A 393 3.14 -7.41 -19.25
C GLY A 393 4.32 -8.24 -18.73
N ALA A 394 5.49 -8.16 -19.37
CA ALA A 394 6.71 -8.75 -18.83
C ALA A 394 7.09 -8.06 -17.49
N ARG A 395 7.54 -8.85 -16.53
CA ARG A 395 8.00 -8.32 -15.24
C ARG A 395 9.43 -7.81 -15.34
N TYR A 396 9.76 -6.88 -14.46
CA TYR A 396 11.13 -6.43 -14.27
C TYR A 396 11.45 -6.28 -12.78
N ALA A 397 12.68 -6.59 -12.41
CA ALA A 397 13.17 -6.40 -11.06
C ALA A 397 13.39 -4.92 -10.77
N ALA A 398 12.85 -4.45 -9.64
CA ALA A 398 13.21 -3.17 -9.03
C ALA A 398 14.13 -3.47 -7.83
N PRO A 399 15.46 -3.35 -7.98
CA PRO A 399 16.38 -3.69 -6.91
C PRO A 399 16.28 -2.75 -5.72
N GLU A 400 16.61 -3.26 -4.55
CA GLU A 400 16.53 -2.55 -3.27
C GLU A 400 17.44 -1.32 -3.19
N ASP A 401 18.56 -1.33 -3.93
CA ASP A 401 19.55 -0.25 -3.98
C ASP A 401 19.29 0.78 -5.10
N LEU A 402 18.12 0.72 -5.76
CA LEU A 402 17.74 1.75 -6.71
C LEU A 402 17.58 3.09 -5.98
N PRO A 403 18.33 4.13 -6.40
CA PRO A 403 18.17 5.45 -5.80
C PRO A 403 16.73 5.94 -5.93
N ASN A 404 16.09 6.26 -4.83
CA ASN A 404 14.68 6.70 -4.78
C ASN A 404 14.52 8.12 -4.21
N ASP A 405 15.59 8.90 -4.21
CA ASP A 405 15.65 10.25 -3.65
C ASP A 405 16.18 11.26 -4.69
N GLY A 406 15.85 12.51 -4.47
CA GLY A 406 16.39 13.65 -5.18
C GLY A 406 15.93 13.84 -6.63
N ALA A 407 16.69 14.66 -7.36
CA ALA A 407 16.38 15.02 -8.73
C ALA A 407 16.44 13.80 -9.67
N GLY A 408 15.47 13.66 -10.54
CA GLY A 408 15.34 12.57 -11.51
C GLY A 408 14.51 11.38 -11.01
N TRP A 409 14.28 11.25 -9.71
CA TRP A 409 13.45 10.16 -9.18
C TRP A 409 11.99 10.26 -9.63
N VAL A 410 11.41 11.47 -9.58
CA VAL A 410 10.01 11.69 -9.96
C VAL A 410 9.76 11.32 -11.41
N GLU A 411 10.68 11.68 -12.30
CA GLU A 411 10.61 11.34 -13.72
C GLU A 411 10.72 9.83 -13.94
N LEU A 412 11.60 9.16 -13.18
CA LEU A 412 11.74 7.71 -13.21
C LEU A 412 10.46 7.01 -12.71
N ALA A 413 9.94 7.45 -11.56
CA ALA A 413 8.69 6.95 -10.99
C ALA A 413 7.52 7.13 -11.97
N ARG A 414 7.39 8.32 -12.56
CA ARG A 414 6.36 8.59 -13.57
C ARG A 414 6.52 7.72 -14.80
N ALA A 415 7.73 7.52 -15.30
CA ALA A 415 7.99 6.67 -16.46
C ALA A 415 7.57 5.22 -16.20
N ARG A 416 7.86 4.70 -15.01
CA ARG A 416 7.46 3.35 -14.58
C ARG A 416 5.93 3.25 -14.42
N HIS A 417 5.30 4.25 -13.80
CA HIS A 417 3.84 4.32 -13.69
C HIS A 417 3.17 4.28 -15.08
N LEU A 418 3.64 5.11 -16.02
CA LEU A 418 3.09 5.16 -17.37
C LEU A 418 3.27 3.84 -18.13
N ALA A 419 4.38 3.14 -17.95
CA ALA A 419 4.59 1.82 -18.54
C ALA A 419 3.63 0.77 -17.96
N GLN A 420 3.43 0.77 -16.64
CA GLN A 420 2.44 -0.11 -16.01
C GLN A 420 1.00 0.28 -16.39
N LEU A 421 0.73 1.54 -16.66
CA LEU A 421 -0.55 2.00 -17.18
C LEU A 421 -0.80 1.50 -18.61
N GLU A 422 0.21 1.45 -19.47
CA GLU A 422 0.09 0.82 -20.80
C GLU A 422 -0.24 -0.68 -20.70
N TYR A 423 0.34 -1.38 -19.73
CA TYR A 423 -0.07 -2.76 -19.43
C TYR A 423 -1.52 -2.82 -18.90
N THR A 424 -1.90 -1.91 -18.01
CA THR A 424 -3.28 -1.80 -17.50
C THR A 424 -4.28 -1.58 -18.65
N ASP A 425 -3.93 -0.76 -19.64
CA ASP A 425 -4.75 -0.58 -20.86
C ASP A 425 -4.97 -1.91 -21.61
N ARG A 426 -3.93 -2.74 -21.73
CA ARG A 426 -4.06 -4.07 -22.34
C ARG A 426 -5.02 -4.98 -21.56
N LEU A 427 -4.99 -4.92 -20.20
CA LEU A 427 -5.93 -5.68 -19.36
C LEU A 427 -7.38 -5.20 -19.58
N ILE A 428 -7.60 -3.89 -19.76
CA ILE A 428 -8.91 -3.38 -20.19
C ILE A 428 -9.31 -3.96 -21.55
N GLY A 429 -8.39 -3.98 -22.53
CA GLY A 429 -8.63 -4.62 -23.83
C GLY A 429 -8.99 -6.10 -23.74
N GLU A 430 -8.34 -6.86 -22.86
CA GLU A 430 -8.69 -8.27 -22.61
C GLU A 430 -10.09 -8.41 -22.01
N THR A 431 -10.45 -7.52 -21.10
CA THR A 431 -11.79 -7.46 -20.51
C THR A 431 -12.85 -7.21 -21.59
N LEU A 432 -12.64 -6.19 -22.45
CA LEU A 432 -13.57 -5.86 -23.53
C LEU A 432 -13.73 -7.03 -24.52
N ARG A 433 -12.64 -7.71 -24.87
CA ARG A 433 -12.69 -8.92 -25.71
C ARG A 433 -13.47 -10.06 -25.05
N THR A 434 -13.23 -10.32 -23.78
CA THR A 434 -13.91 -11.37 -23.00
C THR A 434 -15.42 -11.09 -22.90
N LEU A 435 -15.80 -9.85 -22.61
CA LEU A 435 -17.20 -9.43 -22.55
C LEU A 435 -17.92 -9.61 -23.91
N ARG A 436 -17.24 -9.31 -25.01
CA ARG A 436 -17.80 -9.54 -26.36
C ARG A 436 -17.93 -11.02 -26.66
N ALA A 437 -16.91 -11.80 -26.37
CA ALA A 437 -16.90 -13.25 -26.60
C ALA A 437 -17.98 -13.97 -25.79
N SER A 438 -18.24 -13.53 -24.55
CA SER A 438 -19.30 -14.09 -23.70
C SER A 438 -20.71 -13.53 -24.02
N GLY A 439 -20.81 -12.51 -24.86
CA GLY A 439 -22.09 -11.84 -25.18
C GLY A 439 -22.63 -10.95 -24.04
N LEU A 440 -21.80 -10.63 -23.04
CA LEU A 440 -22.14 -9.71 -21.96
C LEU A 440 -21.97 -8.24 -22.34
N TYR A 441 -21.12 -7.91 -23.32
CA TYR A 441 -20.76 -6.54 -23.67
C TYR A 441 -21.97 -5.64 -23.98
N ASP A 442 -22.93 -6.15 -24.75
CA ASP A 442 -24.14 -5.40 -25.08
C ASP A 442 -25.24 -5.45 -24.00
N LYS A 443 -25.14 -6.40 -23.07
CA LYS A 443 -26.17 -6.63 -22.05
C LYS A 443 -25.84 -6.00 -20.70
N ALA A 444 -24.55 -5.85 -20.39
CA ALA A 444 -24.10 -5.41 -19.09
C ALA A 444 -24.05 -3.87 -18.98
N LEU A 445 -24.31 -3.39 -17.78
CA LEU A 445 -23.85 -2.08 -17.31
C LEU A 445 -22.37 -2.22 -17.00
N LEU A 446 -21.50 -1.61 -17.80
CA LEU A 446 -20.05 -1.64 -17.59
C LEU A 446 -19.57 -0.31 -17.00
N LEU A 447 -18.89 -0.39 -15.87
CA LEU A 447 -18.27 0.77 -15.20
C LEU A 447 -16.77 0.54 -15.07
N VAL A 448 -15.97 1.51 -15.49
CA VAL A 448 -14.51 1.49 -15.30
C VAL A 448 -14.09 2.84 -14.72
N THR A 449 -13.44 2.80 -13.57
CA THR A 449 -12.96 3.98 -12.86
C THR A 449 -11.67 3.66 -12.10
N ALA A 450 -11.11 4.66 -11.40
CA ALA A 450 -10.07 4.45 -10.41
C ALA A 450 -10.55 4.99 -9.05
N ASP A 451 -9.96 4.53 -7.97
CA ASP A 451 -10.31 4.99 -6.61
C ASP A 451 -9.76 6.39 -6.30
N HIS A 452 -8.52 6.68 -6.71
CA HIS A 452 -7.87 8.00 -6.67
C HIS A 452 -6.71 8.04 -7.68
N GLY A 453 -6.01 9.17 -7.74
CA GLY A 453 -4.78 9.35 -8.49
C GLY A 453 -3.58 9.62 -7.58
N VAL A 454 -2.47 10.02 -8.21
CA VAL A 454 -1.19 10.33 -7.56
C VAL A 454 -0.49 11.47 -8.29
N SER A 455 0.16 12.37 -7.56
CA SER A 455 0.92 13.47 -8.15
C SER A 455 2.38 13.12 -8.38
N PHE A 456 2.84 13.32 -9.60
CA PHE A 456 4.24 13.30 -10.02
C PHE A 456 4.83 14.71 -10.18
N THR A 457 4.29 15.71 -9.51
CA THR A 457 4.83 17.05 -9.52
C THR A 457 5.98 17.14 -8.52
N ARG A 458 7.17 17.60 -8.94
CA ARG A 458 8.40 17.59 -8.09
C ARG A 458 8.22 18.23 -6.71
N ALA A 459 7.48 19.34 -6.64
CA ALA A 459 7.26 20.07 -5.39
C ALA A 459 6.11 19.50 -4.54
N TRP A 460 5.18 18.75 -5.16
CA TRP A 460 3.91 18.33 -4.55
C TRP A 460 3.61 16.88 -4.92
N GLN A 461 4.46 16.00 -4.46
CA GLN A 461 4.42 14.59 -4.82
C GLN A 461 3.42 13.81 -3.96
N GLY A 462 2.97 12.65 -4.47
CA GLY A 462 2.12 11.74 -3.75
C GLY A 462 0.66 12.11 -3.77
N ARG A 463 -0.03 11.82 -2.68
CA ARG A 463 -1.48 11.96 -2.56
C ARG A 463 -1.93 12.57 -1.23
N GLY A 464 -0.99 13.11 -0.44
CA GLY A 464 -1.27 13.84 0.80
C GLY A 464 -1.86 15.24 0.55
N MET A 465 -2.14 15.96 1.63
CA MET A 465 -2.80 17.29 1.57
C MET A 465 -2.05 18.31 0.72
N ASP A 466 -0.71 18.29 0.73
CA ASP A 466 0.07 19.22 -0.10
C ASP A 466 -0.13 18.95 -1.59
N ALA A 467 -0.16 17.67 -2.00
CA ALA A 467 -0.45 17.28 -3.37
C ALA A 467 -1.90 17.64 -3.75
N ILE A 468 -2.86 17.43 -2.85
CA ILE A 468 -4.26 17.83 -3.05
C ILE A 468 -4.40 19.33 -3.20
N THR A 469 -3.69 20.12 -2.39
CA THR A 469 -3.80 21.59 -2.43
C THR A 469 -3.22 22.18 -3.72
N HIS A 470 -2.11 21.61 -4.23
CA HIS A 470 -1.34 22.22 -5.32
C HIS A 470 -1.35 21.44 -6.63
N ALA A 471 -1.72 20.17 -6.59
CA ALA A 471 -1.77 19.25 -7.73
C ALA A 471 -3.05 18.41 -7.77
N ALA A 472 -4.18 18.97 -7.30
CA ALA A 472 -5.47 18.27 -7.20
C ALA A 472 -5.86 17.53 -8.48
N GLY A 473 -5.57 18.11 -9.66
CA GLY A 473 -5.84 17.49 -10.95
C GLY A 473 -5.18 16.12 -11.17
N GLN A 474 -4.09 15.83 -10.47
CA GLN A 474 -3.40 14.54 -10.55
C GLN A 474 -3.87 13.54 -9.46
N VAL A 475 -4.40 14.02 -8.33
CA VAL A 475 -4.78 13.16 -7.22
C VAL A 475 -6.29 12.89 -7.20
N ALA A 476 -7.10 13.91 -7.43
CA ALA A 476 -8.54 13.81 -7.28
C ALA A 476 -9.26 13.40 -8.57
N TRP A 477 -8.84 13.88 -9.75
CA TRP A 477 -9.49 13.50 -11.00
C TRP A 477 -9.10 12.09 -11.44
N VAL A 478 -10.12 11.27 -11.65
CA VAL A 478 -10.01 9.86 -12.03
C VAL A 478 -10.74 9.59 -13.35
N PRO A 479 -10.34 8.60 -14.14
CA PRO A 479 -11.15 8.17 -15.27
C PRO A 479 -12.50 7.64 -14.76
N MET A 480 -13.57 7.95 -15.51
CA MET A 480 -14.91 7.43 -15.20
C MET A 480 -15.67 7.18 -16.50
N PHE A 481 -15.85 5.89 -16.79
CA PHE A 481 -16.59 5.41 -17.96
C PHE A 481 -17.80 4.62 -17.50
N VAL A 482 -18.97 4.97 -18.05
CA VAL A 482 -20.22 4.21 -17.83
C VAL A 482 -20.78 3.84 -19.20
N LYS A 483 -20.83 2.56 -19.48
CA LYS A 483 -21.46 2.02 -20.66
C LYS A 483 -22.79 1.38 -20.28
N ASP A 484 -23.88 1.97 -20.72
CA ASP A 484 -25.21 1.40 -20.55
C ASP A 484 -25.41 0.14 -21.43
N PRO A 485 -26.31 -0.77 -21.03
CA PRO A 485 -26.73 -1.86 -21.90
C PRO A 485 -27.14 -1.33 -23.28
N GLY A 486 -26.62 -1.95 -24.35
CA GLY A 486 -26.88 -1.55 -25.74
C GLY A 486 -26.20 -0.26 -26.21
N GLN A 487 -25.48 0.46 -25.38
CA GLN A 487 -24.76 1.67 -25.80
C GLN A 487 -23.60 1.30 -26.74
N ARG A 488 -23.54 1.96 -27.90
CA ARG A 488 -22.51 1.76 -28.95
C ARG A 488 -21.94 3.07 -29.48
N ALA A 489 -22.30 4.19 -28.85
CA ALA A 489 -21.79 5.51 -29.22
C ALA A 489 -21.24 6.20 -27.99
N GLY A 490 -20.02 6.69 -28.10
CA GLY A 490 -19.35 7.45 -27.05
C GLY A 490 -20.04 8.79 -26.82
N ARG A 491 -20.07 9.20 -25.57
CA ARG A 491 -20.52 10.51 -25.12
C ARG A 491 -19.51 11.07 -24.14
N VAL A 492 -19.31 12.37 -24.19
CA VAL A 492 -18.53 13.10 -23.18
C VAL A 492 -19.50 13.90 -22.32
N ASP A 493 -19.36 13.81 -21.02
CA ASP A 493 -20.17 14.56 -20.05
C ASP A 493 -19.25 15.22 -19.01
N ASP A 494 -19.33 16.54 -18.91
CA ASP A 494 -18.48 17.35 -18.04
C ASP A 494 -19.20 17.78 -16.74
N ARG A 495 -20.34 17.12 -16.41
CA ARG A 495 -21.03 17.38 -15.16
C ARG A 495 -20.11 17.18 -13.95
N ASN A 496 -20.38 17.91 -12.87
CA ASN A 496 -19.71 17.66 -11.60
C ASN A 496 -20.13 16.30 -11.05
N TRP A 497 -19.26 15.28 -11.26
CA TRP A 497 -19.46 13.91 -10.82
C TRP A 497 -18.43 13.54 -9.76
N GLU A 498 -18.84 12.83 -8.71
CA GLU A 498 -17.97 12.38 -7.64
C GLU A 498 -18.23 10.89 -7.32
N HIS A 499 -17.30 10.21 -6.71
CA HIS A 499 -17.41 8.76 -6.44
C HIS A 499 -18.67 8.36 -5.67
N VAL A 500 -19.18 9.21 -4.80
CA VAL A 500 -20.45 8.96 -4.10
C VAL A 500 -21.66 8.85 -5.04
N ASP A 501 -21.53 9.30 -6.29
CA ASP A 501 -22.57 9.23 -7.32
C ASP A 501 -22.65 7.85 -7.99
N LEU A 502 -21.66 6.97 -7.73
CA LEU A 502 -21.56 5.68 -8.40
C LEU A 502 -22.69 4.73 -7.97
N LEU A 503 -22.87 4.50 -6.67
CA LEU A 503 -23.94 3.62 -6.18
C LEU A 503 -25.35 4.07 -6.63
N PRO A 504 -25.75 5.34 -6.47
CA PRO A 504 -27.06 5.77 -6.98
C PRO A 504 -27.18 5.65 -8.50
N THR A 505 -26.09 5.78 -9.27
CA THR A 505 -26.11 5.56 -10.72
C THR A 505 -26.34 4.09 -11.08
N ILE A 506 -25.67 3.17 -10.37
CA ILE A 506 -25.89 1.73 -10.53
C ILE A 506 -27.34 1.37 -10.13
N ALA A 507 -27.81 1.89 -9.01
CA ALA A 507 -29.17 1.65 -8.50
C ALA A 507 -30.23 2.05 -9.52
N ASP A 508 -30.10 3.24 -10.12
CA ASP A 508 -31.01 3.68 -11.19
C ASP A 508 -30.90 2.82 -12.46
N ALA A 509 -29.67 2.44 -12.85
CA ALA A 509 -29.45 1.64 -14.04
C ALA A 509 -29.95 0.20 -13.90
N THR A 510 -29.95 -0.32 -12.69
CA THR A 510 -30.40 -1.69 -12.36
C THR A 510 -31.82 -1.73 -11.83
N HIS A 511 -32.51 -0.60 -11.74
CA HIS A 511 -33.85 -0.49 -11.15
C HIS A 511 -33.96 -1.06 -9.73
N VAL A 512 -32.90 -0.88 -8.92
CA VAL A 512 -32.87 -1.30 -7.52
C VAL A 512 -32.98 -0.08 -6.61
N ARG A 513 -33.96 -0.09 -5.72
CA ARG A 513 -34.09 0.95 -4.69
C ARG A 513 -33.20 0.63 -3.50
N VAL A 514 -32.26 1.50 -3.22
CA VAL A 514 -31.37 1.44 -2.07
C VAL A 514 -32.11 2.00 -0.85
N PRO A 515 -32.21 1.26 0.27
CA PRO A 515 -33.08 1.64 1.40
C PRO A 515 -32.43 2.62 2.39
N TRP A 516 -31.22 3.11 2.13
CA TRP A 516 -30.55 4.11 2.98
C TRP A 516 -30.31 5.42 2.23
N GLN A 517 -30.08 6.48 3.01
CA GLN A 517 -29.75 7.80 2.46
C GLN A 517 -28.32 7.82 1.96
N MET A 518 -28.13 8.32 0.74
CA MET A 518 -26.84 8.54 0.09
C MET A 518 -26.58 10.04 -0.06
N ASP A 519 -25.31 10.44 -0.02
CA ASP A 519 -24.87 11.81 -0.33
C ASP A 519 -24.75 12.02 -1.85
N GLY A 520 -24.58 10.92 -2.56
CA GLY A 520 -24.45 10.86 -4.00
C GLY A 520 -25.75 11.06 -4.75
N ARG A 521 -25.63 11.41 -6.05
CA ARG A 521 -26.74 11.53 -7.00
C ARG A 521 -26.48 10.70 -8.25
N SER A 522 -27.51 10.06 -8.74
CA SER A 522 -27.40 9.33 -10.01
C SER A 522 -27.00 10.25 -11.17
N ALA A 523 -26.11 9.76 -12.04
CA ALA A 523 -25.76 10.42 -13.29
C ALA A 523 -26.95 10.58 -14.26
N ARG A 524 -28.06 9.87 -14.03
CA ARG A 524 -29.31 9.95 -14.82
C ARG A 524 -30.21 11.08 -14.35
N GLN A 525 -29.92 11.67 -13.19
CA GLN A 525 -30.63 12.83 -12.63
C GLN A 525 -29.98 14.14 -13.07
N ALA A 526 -30.60 15.27 -12.70
CA ALA A 526 -30.05 16.59 -12.94
C ALA A 526 -28.66 16.73 -12.28
N PRO A 527 -27.72 17.42 -12.94
CA PRO A 527 -26.39 17.67 -12.37
C PRO A 527 -26.46 18.37 -11.01
N ARG A 528 -25.38 18.26 -10.23
CA ARG A 528 -25.22 19.03 -8.99
C ARG A 528 -25.17 20.52 -9.30
N GLU A 529 -25.80 21.34 -8.46
CA GLU A 529 -25.74 22.80 -8.58
C GLU A 529 -24.37 23.36 -8.19
N ARG A 530 -23.70 22.75 -7.19
CA ARG A 530 -22.36 23.18 -6.79
C ARG A 530 -21.32 22.86 -7.86
N THR A 531 -20.39 23.77 -8.04
CA THR A 531 -19.29 23.64 -9.01
C THR A 531 -18.00 23.17 -8.38
N GLU A 532 -17.86 23.27 -7.06
CA GLU A 532 -16.71 22.80 -6.31
C GLU A 532 -16.73 21.28 -6.08
N LYS A 533 -15.55 20.72 -5.84
CA LYS A 533 -15.32 19.32 -5.47
C LYS A 533 -15.10 19.19 -3.98
N TRP A 534 -15.58 18.08 -3.40
CA TRP A 534 -15.37 17.73 -2.02
C TRP A 534 -14.39 16.56 -1.93
N PHE A 535 -13.37 16.73 -1.09
CA PHE A 535 -12.33 15.73 -0.89
C PHE A 535 -12.00 15.59 0.60
N TYR A 536 -11.70 14.37 1.02
CA TYR A 536 -11.45 14.04 2.42
C TYR A 536 -10.09 13.36 2.53
N ASP A 537 -9.09 14.08 3.04
CA ASP A 537 -7.80 13.47 3.37
C ASP A 537 -7.93 12.48 4.52
N ARG A 538 -8.73 12.88 5.50
CA ARG A 538 -9.14 12.02 6.63
C ARG A 538 -10.66 12.08 6.79
N PRO A 539 -11.27 11.01 7.36
CA PRO A 539 -12.71 11.03 7.64
C PRO A 539 -13.13 12.26 8.43
N GLY A 540 -14.18 12.92 7.96
CA GLY A 540 -14.69 14.16 8.54
C GLY A 540 -13.89 15.42 8.24
N GLN A 541 -12.68 15.33 7.69
CA GLN A 541 -11.85 16.49 7.32
C GLN A 541 -11.97 16.79 5.83
N ARG A 542 -12.91 17.67 5.49
CA ARG A 542 -13.21 18.04 4.11
C ARG A 542 -12.33 19.21 3.64
N THR A 543 -11.72 19.03 2.48
CA THR A 543 -11.12 20.08 1.66
C THR A 543 -11.96 20.30 0.41
N THR A 544 -12.00 21.52 -0.09
CA THR A 544 -12.74 21.87 -1.32
C THR A 544 -11.80 22.52 -2.33
N PHE A 545 -12.05 22.26 -3.61
CA PHE A 545 -11.34 22.89 -4.71
C PHE A 545 -12.25 23.06 -5.92
N PRO A 546 -11.94 23.99 -6.85
CA PRO A 546 -12.76 24.21 -8.03
C PRO A 546 -12.92 22.94 -8.86
N GLY A 547 -14.15 22.65 -9.32
CA GLY A 547 -14.41 21.62 -10.30
C GLY A 547 -14.07 22.07 -11.72
N GLY A 548 -14.24 21.18 -12.66
CA GLY A 548 -13.95 21.38 -14.09
C GLY A 548 -13.10 20.24 -14.64
N VAL A 549 -12.80 20.29 -15.93
CA VAL A 549 -11.92 19.32 -16.57
C VAL A 549 -10.47 19.66 -16.22
N PRO A 550 -9.65 18.72 -15.72
CA PRO A 550 -8.28 19.00 -15.32
C PRO A 550 -7.40 19.31 -16.53
N THR A 551 -6.38 20.14 -16.32
CA THR A 551 -5.38 20.41 -17.35
C THR A 551 -4.57 19.14 -17.63
N PRO A 552 -4.44 18.71 -18.89
CA PRO A 552 -3.65 17.54 -19.23
C PRO A 552 -2.18 17.68 -18.78
N THR A 553 -1.61 16.57 -18.31
CA THR A 553 -0.17 16.45 -18.08
C THR A 553 0.37 15.31 -18.95
N PRO A 554 0.50 15.51 -20.28
CA PRO A 554 0.83 14.44 -21.19
C PRO A 554 2.19 13.82 -20.86
N ALA A 555 2.34 12.56 -21.23
CA ALA A 555 3.64 11.90 -21.12
C ALA A 555 4.70 12.65 -21.92
N PRO A 556 5.93 12.81 -21.39
CA PRO A 556 7.00 13.42 -22.17
C PRO A 556 7.31 12.59 -23.41
N ALA A 557 7.54 13.24 -24.52
CA ALA A 557 7.99 12.55 -25.72
C ALA A 557 9.36 11.91 -25.46
N PRO A 558 9.60 10.68 -25.94
CA PRO A 558 10.90 10.06 -25.82
C PRO A 558 11.97 10.88 -26.56
N HIS A 559 13.20 10.87 -26.04
CA HIS A 559 14.30 11.56 -26.71
C HIS A 559 14.50 11.01 -28.14
N PRO A 560 14.82 11.84 -29.16
CA PRO A 560 14.94 11.40 -30.55
C PRO A 560 15.97 10.28 -30.82
N LEU A 561 16.90 10.07 -29.90
CA LEU A 561 17.85 8.96 -29.96
C LEU A 561 17.27 7.61 -29.55
N VAL A 562 16.17 7.58 -28.79
CA VAL A 562 15.54 6.31 -28.36
C VAL A 562 15.09 5.52 -29.60
N GLY A 563 15.38 4.21 -29.59
CA GLY A 563 15.10 3.31 -30.69
C GLY A 563 16.18 3.29 -31.79
N ARG A 564 17.12 4.24 -31.81
CA ARG A 564 18.20 4.26 -32.81
C ARG A 564 19.24 3.18 -32.54
N ALA A 565 19.77 2.59 -33.60
CA ALA A 565 20.95 1.72 -33.54
C ALA A 565 22.22 2.56 -33.29
N VAL A 566 23.13 2.02 -32.52
CA VAL A 566 24.40 2.66 -32.21
C VAL A 566 25.55 2.00 -33.01
N ALA A 567 26.29 2.80 -33.73
CA ALA A 567 27.56 2.36 -34.35
C ALA A 567 28.67 2.27 -33.29
N GLU A 568 29.71 1.49 -33.57
CA GLU A 568 30.90 1.46 -32.73
C GLU A 568 31.52 2.86 -32.66
N THR A 569 31.72 3.35 -31.45
CA THR A 569 32.31 4.65 -31.17
C THR A 569 33.50 4.51 -30.22
N PRO A 570 34.54 5.37 -30.35
CA PRO A 570 35.67 5.34 -29.42
C PRO A 570 35.23 5.54 -27.97
N THR A 571 35.89 4.86 -27.05
CA THR A 571 35.65 5.03 -25.61
C THR A 571 36.25 6.36 -25.14
N ALA A 572 35.45 7.16 -24.44
CA ALA A 572 35.79 8.51 -23.98
C ALA A 572 35.31 8.77 -22.54
N GLY A 573 35.66 7.89 -21.61
CA GLY A 573 35.27 8.02 -20.21
C GLY A 573 34.88 6.69 -19.58
N ARG A 574 34.41 6.76 -18.35
CA ARG A 574 33.99 5.58 -17.59
C ARG A 574 32.68 5.84 -16.86
N ALA A 575 31.94 4.77 -16.55
CA ALA A 575 30.77 4.75 -15.68
C ALA A 575 30.74 3.45 -14.91
N THR A 576 30.19 3.49 -13.70
CA THR A 576 29.90 2.29 -12.91
C THR A 576 28.40 2.01 -12.99
N VAL A 577 28.06 0.76 -13.34
CA VAL A 577 26.65 0.30 -13.40
C VAL A 577 26.44 -0.70 -12.26
N ALA A 578 25.53 -0.39 -11.36
CA ALA A 578 25.31 -1.19 -10.15
C ALA A 578 24.80 -2.61 -10.47
N ASN A 579 23.94 -2.75 -11.46
CA ASN A 579 23.33 -4.03 -11.84
C ASN A 579 23.85 -4.64 -13.16
N LEU A 580 25.07 -4.32 -13.56
CA LEU A 580 25.66 -4.81 -14.82
C LEU A 580 25.62 -6.35 -14.95
N ALA A 581 25.73 -7.06 -13.82
CA ALA A 581 25.68 -8.52 -13.81
C ALA A 581 24.33 -9.10 -14.25
N ALA A 582 23.22 -8.40 -14.04
CA ALA A 582 21.89 -8.85 -14.43
C ALA A 582 21.71 -9.02 -15.96
N PHE A 583 22.56 -8.36 -16.75
CA PHE A 583 22.53 -8.45 -18.22
C PHE A 583 23.25 -9.68 -18.78
N ARG A 584 23.97 -10.45 -17.95
CA ARG A 584 24.78 -11.59 -18.41
C ARG A 584 23.95 -12.84 -18.72
N ASN A 585 22.85 -13.00 -18.06
CA ASN A 585 21.97 -14.16 -18.21
C ASN A 585 20.51 -13.74 -18.02
N VAL A 586 19.92 -13.21 -19.07
CA VAL A 586 18.52 -12.79 -19.09
C VAL A 586 17.66 -13.94 -19.59
N ASP A 587 16.56 -14.21 -18.92
CA ASP A 587 15.54 -15.14 -19.38
C ASP A 587 14.19 -14.38 -19.54
N PRO A 588 13.84 -13.96 -20.76
CA PRO A 588 12.56 -13.28 -21.00
C PRO A 588 11.33 -14.15 -20.72
N ALA A 589 11.47 -15.47 -20.67
CA ALA A 589 10.38 -16.39 -20.39
C ALA A 589 10.12 -16.54 -18.89
N ASP A 590 11.15 -16.36 -18.06
CA ASP A 590 11.05 -16.42 -16.59
C ASP A 590 10.53 -15.11 -15.97
N GLY A 591 10.30 -14.11 -16.81
CA GLY A 591 9.50 -12.94 -16.52
C GLY A 591 10.19 -11.80 -15.76
N GLU A 592 11.48 -11.88 -15.42
CA GLU A 592 12.20 -10.76 -14.80
C GLU A 592 13.28 -10.18 -15.70
N LEU A 593 12.99 -9.01 -16.29
CA LEU A 593 13.91 -8.31 -17.16
C LEU A 593 14.74 -7.25 -16.38
N PRO A 594 16.02 -7.02 -16.72
CA PRO A 594 16.82 -5.96 -16.11
C PRO A 594 16.50 -4.59 -16.74
N ALA A 595 15.23 -4.19 -16.71
CA ALA A 595 14.73 -2.98 -17.35
C ALA A 595 15.09 -1.68 -16.61
N LEU A 596 15.61 -1.77 -15.38
CA LEU A 596 16.17 -0.63 -14.66
C LEU A 596 17.69 -0.70 -14.71
N VAL A 597 18.32 0.42 -15.07
CA VAL A 597 19.79 0.57 -15.14
C VAL A 597 20.18 1.80 -14.33
N TRP A 598 21.02 1.63 -13.31
CA TRP A 598 21.46 2.75 -12.51
C TRP A 598 22.94 2.61 -12.13
N GLY A 599 23.52 3.76 -11.78
CA GLY A 599 24.92 3.78 -11.46
C GLY A 599 25.46 5.19 -11.26
N SER A 600 26.78 5.31 -11.34
CA SER A 600 27.48 6.57 -11.14
C SER A 600 28.44 6.88 -12.29
N VAL A 601 28.73 8.17 -12.43
CA VAL A 601 29.77 8.69 -13.31
C VAL A 601 30.75 9.54 -12.49
N PRO A 602 31.97 9.81 -13.00
CA PRO A 602 32.93 10.66 -12.33
C PRO A 602 32.36 12.04 -12.00
N ARG A 603 32.83 12.63 -10.89
CA ARG A 603 32.37 13.94 -10.37
C ARG A 603 32.54 15.10 -11.35
N GLU A 604 33.47 14.96 -12.27
CA GLU A 604 33.76 15.95 -13.31
C GLU A 604 32.70 16.00 -14.40
N VAL A 605 31.82 14.99 -14.47
CA VAL A 605 30.69 15.00 -15.39
C VAL A 605 29.65 15.99 -14.87
N PRO A 606 29.30 17.06 -15.63
CA PRO A 606 28.34 18.05 -15.17
C PRO A 606 26.95 17.46 -14.96
N ASP A 607 26.21 18.03 -13.98
CA ASP A 607 24.79 17.76 -13.85
C ASP A 607 24.03 18.12 -15.14
N GLY A 608 22.97 17.36 -15.42
CA GLY A 608 22.20 17.51 -16.64
C GLY A 608 22.87 16.92 -17.91
N THR A 609 24.11 16.40 -17.81
CA THR A 609 24.71 15.67 -18.93
C THR A 609 23.82 14.49 -19.30
N LEU A 610 23.44 14.37 -20.57
CA LEU A 610 22.60 13.26 -21.02
C LEU A 610 23.45 12.01 -21.27
N LEU A 611 22.94 10.87 -20.79
CA LEU A 611 23.47 9.54 -21.04
C LEU A 611 22.44 8.73 -21.85
N ALA A 612 22.88 8.19 -22.98
CA ALA A 612 22.11 7.20 -23.73
C ALA A 612 22.48 5.80 -23.26
N VAL A 613 21.47 5.03 -22.88
CA VAL A 613 21.58 3.63 -22.43
C VAL A 613 21.14 2.75 -23.58
N ALA A 614 22.02 1.88 -24.06
CA ALA A 614 21.74 0.97 -25.16
C ALA A 614 21.88 -0.49 -24.73
N VAL A 615 20.93 -1.31 -25.17
CA VAL A 615 20.99 -2.76 -25.01
C VAL A 615 21.07 -3.40 -26.40
N ASN A 616 22.01 -4.32 -26.56
CA ASN A 616 22.27 -5.02 -27.83
C ASN A 616 22.44 -4.08 -29.04
N GLY A 617 23.04 -2.90 -28.81
CA GLY A 617 23.32 -1.90 -29.85
C GLY A 617 22.10 -1.01 -30.20
N ARG A 618 21.01 -1.03 -29.45
CA ARG A 618 19.85 -0.16 -29.62
C ARG A 618 19.62 0.70 -28.38
N ILE A 619 19.46 2.00 -28.54
CA ILE A 619 19.21 2.94 -27.43
C ILE A 619 17.78 2.72 -26.91
N GLY A 620 17.69 2.36 -25.62
CA GLY A 620 16.39 2.16 -24.93
C GLY A 620 15.98 3.34 -24.09
N ALA A 621 16.94 4.15 -23.60
CA ALA A 621 16.64 5.35 -22.82
C ALA A 621 17.74 6.43 -22.97
N VAL A 622 17.34 7.69 -22.75
CA VAL A 622 18.27 8.82 -22.59
C VAL A 622 17.89 9.57 -21.32
N VAL A 623 18.81 9.65 -20.37
CA VAL A 623 18.55 10.17 -19.03
C VAL A 623 19.60 11.20 -18.61
N PRO A 624 19.27 12.18 -17.77
CA PRO A 624 20.24 13.12 -17.24
C PRO A 624 21.08 12.50 -16.12
N VAL A 625 22.31 12.96 -16.00
CA VAL A 625 23.13 12.82 -14.81
C VAL A 625 22.58 13.78 -13.74
N VAL A 626 22.39 13.28 -12.52
CA VAL A 626 21.89 14.06 -11.39
C VAL A 626 22.86 14.04 -10.21
N PRO A 627 22.81 15.03 -9.31
CA PRO A 627 23.58 15.02 -8.08
C PRO A 627 23.31 13.78 -7.24
N ALA A 628 24.31 13.33 -6.49
CA ALA A 628 24.17 12.33 -5.43
C ALA A 628 24.96 12.77 -4.19
N ASP A 629 24.44 12.49 -3.01
CA ASP A 629 25.13 12.76 -1.75
C ASP A 629 26.20 11.69 -1.45
N PRO A 630 27.35 12.04 -0.89
CA PRO A 630 27.95 13.38 -0.71
C PRO A 630 28.77 13.83 -1.94
N GLY A 631 28.17 14.69 -2.77
CA GLY A 631 28.85 15.32 -3.90
C GLY A 631 29.19 14.39 -5.08
N GLY A 632 28.54 13.22 -5.17
CA GLY A 632 28.64 12.28 -6.28
C GLY A 632 27.82 12.70 -7.51
N ARG A 633 27.86 11.87 -8.55
CA ARG A 633 27.06 11.97 -9.77
C ARG A 633 26.45 10.61 -10.07
N ARG A 634 25.15 10.56 -10.27
CA ARG A 634 24.42 9.31 -10.56
C ARG A 634 23.51 9.44 -11.76
N PHE A 635 23.07 8.31 -12.24
CA PHE A 635 22.00 8.22 -13.24
C PHE A 635 21.12 7.01 -12.93
N ALA A 636 19.88 7.08 -13.37
CA ALA A 636 18.95 5.93 -13.37
C ALA A 636 18.12 5.99 -14.65
N ALA A 637 18.00 4.87 -15.33
CA ALA A 637 17.31 4.74 -16.61
C ALA A 637 16.31 3.59 -16.54
N PHE A 638 15.14 3.79 -17.10
CA PHE A 638 14.12 2.77 -17.30
C PHE A 638 14.00 2.44 -18.79
N LEU A 639 14.01 1.15 -19.10
CA LEU A 639 13.97 0.58 -20.45
C LEU A 639 12.60 -0.11 -20.66
N PRO A 640 11.57 0.61 -21.11
CA PRO A 640 10.20 0.07 -21.19
C PRO A 640 9.98 -0.91 -22.34
N ASP A 641 10.89 -0.97 -23.33
CA ASP A 641 10.80 -1.84 -24.50
C ASP A 641 11.46 -3.19 -24.21
N ASP A 642 10.67 -4.23 -24.02
CA ASP A 642 11.14 -5.59 -23.76
C ASP A 642 11.82 -6.24 -24.97
N HIS A 643 11.58 -5.77 -26.19
CA HIS A 643 12.26 -6.24 -27.40
C HIS A 643 13.78 -5.87 -27.43
N LEU A 644 14.23 -5.05 -26.51
CA LEU A 644 15.66 -4.79 -26.31
C LEU A 644 16.41 -6.03 -25.78
N PHE A 645 15.70 -6.91 -25.07
CA PHE A 645 16.25 -8.05 -24.36
C PHE A 645 16.11 -9.34 -25.18
N ARG A 646 17.07 -10.21 -25.03
CA ARG A 646 17.06 -11.57 -25.61
C ARG A 646 17.49 -12.58 -24.55
N ALA A 647 17.16 -13.84 -24.75
CA ALA A 647 17.63 -14.91 -23.88
C ALA A 647 19.17 -14.99 -23.87
N GLY A 648 19.74 -15.22 -22.69
CA GLY A 648 21.18 -15.29 -22.47
C GLY A 648 21.85 -13.94 -22.27
N ALA A 649 23.05 -13.78 -22.78
CA ALA A 649 23.86 -12.57 -22.58
C ALA A 649 23.36 -11.40 -23.42
N ASN A 650 23.11 -10.27 -22.74
CA ASN A 650 22.77 -8.99 -23.34
C ASN A 650 23.90 -8.00 -23.13
N ARG A 651 24.27 -7.28 -24.19
CA ARG A 651 25.29 -6.26 -24.12
C ARG A 651 24.68 -4.93 -23.72
N LEU A 652 25.09 -4.40 -22.57
CA LEU A 652 24.75 -3.05 -22.11
C LEU A 652 25.87 -2.09 -22.49
N ASP A 653 25.54 -0.96 -23.10
CA ASP A 653 26.46 0.12 -23.42
C ASP A 653 25.89 1.45 -22.93
N LEU A 654 26.75 2.32 -22.40
CA LEU A 654 26.43 3.70 -22.05
C LEU A 654 27.20 4.67 -22.94
N TYR A 655 26.51 5.74 -23.34
CA TYR A 655 27.10 6.80 -24.16
C TYR A 655 26.79 8.16 -23.54
N ARG A 656 27.80 9.02 -23.47
CA ARG A 656 27.58 10.44 -23.21
C ARG A 656 27.06 11.09 -24.51
N VAL A 657 25.95 11.82 -24.42
CA VAL A 657 25.39 12.58 -25.53
C VAL A 657 26.04 13.96 -25.57
N GLY A 658 26.66 14.30 -26.71
CA GLY A 658 27.26 15.59 -26.97
C GLY A 658 26.41 16.48 -27.88
N ALA A 659 27.00 17.60 -28.31
CA ALA A 659 26.32 18.52 -29.23
C ALA A 659 25.93 17.81 -30.55
N GLY A 660 24.73 18.09 -31.05
CA GLY A 660 24.21 17.47 -32.27
C GLY A 660 24.00 15.94 -32.15
N ASP A 661 23.65 15.45 -30.96
CA ASP A 661 23.41 14.04 -30.67
C ASP A 661 24.63 13.11 -30.89
N ALA A 662 25.83 13.68 -30.87
CA ALA A 662 27.07 12.91 -31.00
C ALA A 662 27.26 11.97 -29.79
N LEU A 663 27.47 10.69 -30.04
CA LEU A 663 27.61 9.68 -28.99
C LEU A 663 29.09 9.39 -28.70
N ARG A 664 29.46 9.35 -27.43
CA ARG A 664 30.77 8.94 -26.93
C ARG A 664 30.63 7.85 -25.92
N ARG A 665 31.12 6.65 -26.23
CA ARG A 665 30.99 5.46 -25.38
C ARG A 665 31.72 5.64 -24.06
N LEU A 666 31.15 5.12 -22.97
CA LEU A 666 31.75 5.01 -21.66
C LEU A 666 32.17 3.55 -21.40
N SER A 667 33.35 3.33 -20.83
CA SER A 667 33.72 2.00 -20.32
C SER A 667 32.93 1.71 -19.05
N LEU A 668 32.37 0.51 -18.94
CA LEU A 668 31.55 0.10 -17.80
C LEU A 668 32.37 -0.72 -16.81
N SER A 669 32.14 -0.47 -15.52
CA SER A 669 32.71 -1.24 -14.40
C SER A 669 31.60 -1.62 -13.40
#